data_9b7b5a66e999e68bfa62b4749ba396c4
#
_entry.id   9b7b5a66e999e68bfa62b4749ba396c4
#
_cell.length_a   1.000
_cell.length_b   1.000
_cell.length_c   1.000
_cell.angle_alpha   90.00
_cell.angle_beta   90.00
_cell.angle_gamma   90.00
#
_symmetry.space_group_name_H-M   'P 1'
#
loop_
_entity.id
_entity.type
_entity.pdbx_description
1 polymer ?
#
loop_
_entity_poly.entity_id
_entity_poly.type
_entity_poly.pdbx_seq_one_letter_code
_entity_poly.pdbx_strand_id
1 'polypeptide(L)'
;MDEPAVDLRILGKVRLRVNDREVRLEPRQAIVLAIIAAAGGKITTDDLSARLGVNAETTRSHRARIRKGAGVDLVTSQNATLRLAVAPEAVDLWRFRTALRSGAGRPSHVKLSLLREAVALWAGAPLSGLDSRWVQDDVTKLSGEGRRAFLELIELATDAEGPEGAVGHAMRAGELFPDDDKIRIALWRTWSLNGQTTEITEDCRRRAALPVKFGSPARGQLRKEAEALIARARQTSAALPERRPYSLPAVRSAVYGRAAELELLDTLTEAGGVRVVTVCGLGGLGKTELVVQWGHRVAGKFPDGVLFADLGGFSPSGPARPEAVLADFAKQLGITAGGWSGAALSAAYRTAANNRAILVVLDNVRDHRHAADLVAAGERSCTVITTRAAVALPAVAAGHVLTLAPISAEASLEVLRDAIGPERITAEPFAAAKLMAACGGVPLAVRLVVAQARLNPGTGLDGLLARLCSASAVLGVKPGGESEVRDSLALSYAPLSAAAARVLQVGALHPGPEIGLDVIPFLSGLPLPAALDAVDELLRGSLLDPLPGNRFRLHDLVRAFARERADEELPAAESAAVRNRLLSWLLAAARLCDAALRSGRGLPDDLSAAEGAPLPAPADEGDGRRWFEQEHETLLAVLDSPDFRPYAEYRWRLPLALCCYHTRNGPWLTAERLLASAAEITKEELPEPDRTRYQAVCHRVLGNIQRKLRKFGLAEHNLALSITLAERADAPLDQANGHQQLSVLQEDQGNWAAARDHATIAGSLYEVLADDRGVAATLPTEIHCHLELGDPALALERAPFALELMTRASTPYNRGALHRVLMDCHMRLAQPAEAVTHGEAARACYAESGAPTNEVRVLAGLADAYAAAGRPEDELRALRDFAACYDRLRQREPEDRKLYTAVKTRLAALGA
;
A
#
# COMPACT_ATOMS: atom_id res chain seq x y z
N MET A 1 -30.46 -4.55 36.50
CA MET A 1 -29.84 -5.79 35.94
C MET A 1 -29.72 -5.52 34.47
N ASP A 2 -28.48 -5.42 34.00
CA ASP A 2 -28.22 -5.19 32.57
C ASP A 2 -28.83 -6.31 31.73
N GLU A 3 -29.51 -5.95 30.65
CA GLU A 3 -30.04 -6.97 29.72
C GLU A 3 -28.88 -7.83 29.20
N PRO A 4 -29.02 -9.18 29.15
CA PRO A 4 -27.96 -10.04 28.73
C PRO A 4 -27.59 -9.76 27.25
N ALA A 5 -26.32 -9.56 26.95
CA ALA A 5 -25.82 -9.41 25.60
C ALA A 5 -26.00 -10.73 24.83
N VAL A 6 -26.87 -10.74 23.80
CA VAL A 6 -27.16 -11.90 22.97
C VAL A 6 -26.63 -11.67 21.55
N ASP A 7 -25.97 -12.68 20.94
CA ASP A 7 -25.60 -12.71 19.52
C ASP A 7 -26.04 -14.05 18.92
N LEU A 8 -27.07 -14.01 18.07
CA LEU A 8 -27.63 -15.14 17.35
C LEU A 8 -27.25 -15.04 15.86
N ARG A 9 -26.45 -15.95 15.39
CA ARG A 9 -26.02 -16.01 13.99
C ARG A 9 -26.68 -17.15 13.25
N ILE A 10 -27.32 -16.85 12.11
CA ILE A 10 -28.01 -17.80 11.25
C ILE A 10 -27.64 -17.64 9.75
N LEU A 11 -26.92 -16.59 9.39
CA LEU A 11 -26.38 -16.39 8.04
C LEU A 11 -25.06 -17.16 7.85
N GLY A 12 -25.08 -18.45 8.16
CA GLY A 12 -24.00 -19.41 8.17
C GLY A 12 -24.38 -20.58 9.06
N LYS A 13 -23.40 -21.13 9.79
CA LYS A 13 -23.65 -22.12 10.84
C LYS A 13 -24.35 -21.45 12.00
N VAL A 14 -25.46 -22.06 12.47
CA VAL A 14 -26.24 -21.50 13.58
C VAL A 14 -25.40 -21.49 14.86
N ARG A 15 -25.25 -20.32 15.46
CA ARG A 15 -24.50 -20.10 16.71
C ARG A 15 -25.24 -19.13 17.60
N LEU A 16 -25.19 -19.39 18.89
CA LEU A 16 -25.73 -18.50 19.92
C LEU A 16 -24.65 -18.17 20.94
N ARG A 17 -24.47 -16.89 21.21
CA ARG A 17 -23.63 -16.40 22.32
C ARG A 17 -24.50 -15.61 23.30
N VAL A 18 -24.26 -15.76 24.57
CA VAL A 18 -24.91 -14.99 25.64
C VAL A 18 -23.81 -14.49 26.57
N ASN A 19 -23.70 -13.19 26.77
CA ASN A 19 -22.63 -12.55 27.53
C ASN A 19 -21.23 -13.06 27.11
N ASP A 20 -20.98 -13.06 25.81
CA ASP A 20 -19.75 -13.53 25.17
C ASP A 20 -19.42 -15.02 25.33
N ARG A 21 -20.26 -15.82 25.95
CA ARG A 21 -20.09 -17.29 26.07
C ARG A 21 -20.89 -17.98 24.96
N GLU A 22 -20.25 -18.89 24.24
CA GLU A 22 -20.91 -19.73 23.23
C GLU A 22 -21.81 -20.76 23.94
N VAL A 23 -23.12 -20.74 23.59
CA VAL A 23 -24.11 -21.67 24.10
C VAL A 23 -24.18 -22.88 23.16
N ARG A 24 -23.89 -24.07 23.67
CA ARG A 24 -24.01 -25.29 22.89
C ARG A 24 -25.49 -25.63 22.70
N LEU A 25 -25.98 -25.49 21.49
CA LEU A 25 -27.35 -25.83 21.08
C LEU A 25 -27.41 -27.27 20.59
N GLU A 26 -28.44 -27.98 21.02
CA GLU A 26 -28.82 -29.25 20.35
C GLU A 26 -29.44 -28.94 18.98
N PRO A 27 -29.33 -29.85 17.97
CA PRO A 27 -29.79 -29.59 16.63
C PRO A 27 -31.25 -29.09 16.56
N ARG A 28 -32.16 -29.62 17.32
CA ARG A 28 -33.57 -29.19 17.37
C ARG A 28 -33.77 -27.83 18.00
N GLN A 29 -32.96 -27.48 18.99
CA GLN A 29 -32.98 -26.14 19.59
C GLN A 29 -32.50 -25.06 18.59
N ALA A 30 -31.43 -25.37 17.85
CA ALA A 30 -30.92 -24.50 16.79
C ALA A 30 -31.99 -24.33 15.67
N ILE A 31 -32.68 -25.38 15.28
CA ILE A 31 -33.77 -25.31 14.30
C ILE A 31 -34.90 -24.38 14.80
N VAL A 32 -35.33 -24.52 16.04
CA VAL A 32 -36.41 -23.68 16.63
C VAL A 32 -36.01 -22.20 16.60
N LEU A 33 -34.81 -21.87 17.08
CA LEU A 33 -34.33 -20.48 17.07
C LEU A 33 -34.21 -19.93 15.64
N ALA A 34 -33.67 -20.73 14.72
CA ALA A 34 -33.53 -20.36 13.32
C ALA A 34 -34.86 -20.08 12.64
N ILE A 35 -35.88 -20.91 12.84
CA ILE A 35 -37.22 -20.72 12.26
C ILE A 35 -37.87 -19.45 12.82
N ILE A 36 -37.78 -19.21 14.13
CA ILE A 36 -38.36 -18.00 14.74
C ILE A 36 -37.65 -16.75 14.22
N ALA A 37 -36.32 -16.78 14.15
CA ALA A 37 -35.53 -15.67 13.64
C ALA A 37 -35.81 -15.40 12.14
N ALA A 38 -35.91 -16.42 11.31
CA ALA A 38 -36.24 -16.32 9.89
C ALA A 38 -37.66 -15.77 9.65
N ALA A 39 -38.60 -16.10 10.54
CA ALA A 39 -39.96 -15.61 10.55
C ALA A 39 -40.10 -14.14 11.08
N GLY A 40 -38.97 -13.44 11.29
CA GLY A 40 -38.98 -12.08 11.80
C GLY A 40 -39.21 -11.95 13.29
N GLY A 41 -38.84 -12.98 14.05
CA GLY A 41 -38.90 -13.00 15.51
C GLY A 41 -40.23 -13.39 16.11
N LYS A 42 -41.23 -13.76 15.29
CA LYS A 42 -42.57 -14.17 15.76
C LYS A 42 -43.11 -15.29 14.90
N ILE A 43 -43.69 -16.31 15.55
CA ILE A 43 -44.38 -17.42 14.90
C ILE A 43 -45.46 -17.98 15.84
N THR A 44 -46.57 -18.49 15.30
CA THR A 44 -47.57 -19.16 16.14
C THR A 44 -47.04 -20.53 16.59
N THR A 45 -47.50 -21.00 17.75
CA THR A 45 -47.11 -22.34 18.26
C THR A 45 -47.52 -23.42 17.27
N ASP A 46 -48.70 -23.23 16.62
CA ASP A 46 -49.22 -24.20 15.66
C ASP A 46 -48.39 -24.25 14.39
N ASP A 47 -48.01 -23.08 13.83
CA ASP A 47 -47.15 -22.99 12.64
C ASP A 47 -45.78 -23.61 12.93
N LEU A 48 -45.18 -23.34 14.10
CA LEU A 48 -43.89 -23.89 14.45
C LEU A 48 -44.00 -25.41 14.66
N SER A 49 -45.06 -25.88 15.34
CA SER A 49 -45.33 -27.31 15.56
C SER A 49 -45.58 -28.06 14.26
N ALA A 50 -46.34 -27.47 13.35
CA ALA A 50 -46.57 -28.00 12.01
C ALA A 50 -45.28 -28.11 11.21
N ARG A 51 -44.44 -27.05 11.22
CA ARG A 51 -43.13 -27.05 10.56
C ARG A 51 -42.16 -28.10 11.13
N LEU A 52 -42.20 -28.34 12.44
CA LEU A 52 -41.35 -29.31 13.13
C LEU A 52 -41.96 -30.75 13.13
N GLY A 53 -43.21 -30.92 12.68
CA GLY A 53 -43.91 -32.20 12.73
C GLY A 53 -44.08 -32.71 14.15
N VAL A 54 -44.29 -31.82 15.14
CA VAL A 54 -44.43 -32.17 16.56
C VAL A 54 -45.69 -31.53 17.13
N ASN A 55 -46.09 -32.00 18.31
CA ASN A 55 -47.22 -31.37 19.04
C ASN A 55 -46.77 -30.14 19.83
N ALA A 56 -47.75 -29.34 20.29
CA ALA A 56 -47.51 -28.08 21.02
C ALA A 56 -46.78 -28.33 22.37
N GLU A 57 -46.91 -29.50 22.98
CA GLU A 57 -46.20 -29.86 24.22
C GLU A 57 -44.74 -30.06 24.01
N THR A 58 -44.34 -30.71 22.92
CA THR A 58 -42.95 -30.88 22.50
C THR A 58 -42.30 -29.54 22.19
N THR A 59 -43.04 -28.62 21.55
CA THR A 59 -42.59 -27.25 21.28
C THR A 59 -42.34 -26.49 22.59
N ARG A 60 -43.19 -26.64 23.61
CA ARG A 60 -42.96 -26.07 24.95
C ARG A 60 -41.74 -26.66 25.64
N SER A 61 -41.49 -27.95 25.48
CA SER A 61 -40.30 -28.63 26.00
C SER A 61 -38.99 -28.10 25.37
N HIS A 62 -38.98 -27.86 24.06
CA HIS A 62 -37.82 -27.24 23.39
C HIS A 62 -37.53 -25.84 23.91
N ARG A 63 -38.55 -24.99 24.10
CA ARG A 63 -38.42 -23.68 24.72
C ARG A 63 -37.77 -23.75 26.12
N ALA A 64 -38.27 -24.64 26.98
CA ALA A 64 -37.73 -24.83 28.33
C ALA A 64 -36.23 -25.24 28.31
N ARG A 65 -35.85 -26.08 27.36
CA ARG A 65 -34.45 -26.50 27.19
C ARG A 65 -33.56 -25.38 26.66
N ILE A 66 -34.05 -24.56 25.72
CA ILE A 66 -33.33 -23.37 25.25
C ILE A 66 -33.06 -22.40 26.40
N ARG A 67 -34.09 -22.10 27.22
CA ARG A 67 -33.95 -21.29 28.43
C ARG A 67 -32.91 -21.83 29.39
N LYS A 68 -32.93 -23.17 29.65
CA LYS A 68 -31.99 -23.81 30.54
C LYS A 68 -30.56 -23.76 30.02
N GLY A 69 -30.37 -23.93 28.71
CA GLY A 69 -29.05 -23.89 28.07
C GLY A 69 -28.49 -22.48 27.97
N ALA A 70 -29.33 -21.49 27.68
CA ALA A 70 -28.92 -20.11 27.51
C ALA A 70 -28.82 -19.31 28.83
N GLY A 71 -29.44 -19.81 29.89
CA GLY A 71 -29.53 -19.12 31.19
C GLY A 71 -30.49 -17.91 31.20
N VAL A 72 -31.14 -17.64 30.06
CA VAL A 72 -32.04 -16.50 29.83
C VAL A 72 -33.25 -16.97 29.02
N ASP A 73 -34.39 -16.29 29.15
CA ASP A 73 -35.62 -16.64 28.41
C ASP A 73 -35.63 -15.98 27.04
N LEU A 74 -34.91 -16.59 26.09
CA LEU A 74 -34.79 -16.08 24.72
C LEU A 74 -36.07 -16.24 23.89
N VAL A 75 -36.96 -17.16 24.27
CA VAL A 75 -38.22 -17.40 23.55
C VAL A 75 -39.39 -17.26 24.50
N THR A 76 -40.09 -16.12 24.43
CA THR A 76 -41.29 -15.86 25.21
C THR A 76 -42.55 -16.35 24.48
N SER A 77 -43.65 -16.54 25.19
CA SER A 77 -44.93 -16.96 24.62
C SER A 77 -46.03 -16.08 25.14
N GLN A 78 -46.83 -15.51 24.22
CA GLN A 78 -48.02 -14.71 24.56
C GLN A 78 -49.11 -15.02 23.52
N ASN A 79 -50.32 -15.36 23.97
CA ASN A 79 -51.48 -15.69 23.10
C ASN A 79 -51.13 -16.66 21.96
N ALA A 80 -50.57 -17.83 22.32
CA ALA A 80 -50.15 -18.89 21.40
C ALA A 80 -49.06 -18.42 20.34
N THR A 81 -48.52 -17.21 20.47
CA THR A 81 -47.43 -16.70 19.64
C THR A 81 -46.10 -16.81 20.40
N LEU A 82 -45.12 -17.42 19.79
CA LEU A 82 -43.74 -17.45 20.26
C LEU A 82 -43.01 -16.25 19.71
N ARG A 83 -42.24 -15.58 20.58
CA ARG A 83 -41.39 -14.43 20.24
C ARG A 83 -39.96 -14.67 20.64
N LEU A 84 -39.05 -14.28 19.77
CA LEU A 84 -37.64 -14.18 20.17
C LEU A 84 -37.45 -12.87 20.94
N ALA A 85 -37.17 -13.00 22.24
CA ALA A 85 -37.04 -11.86 23.17
C ALA A 85 -35.57 -11.39 23.21
N VAL A 86 -35.12 -10.80 22.12
CA VAL A 86 -33.78 -10.24 21.95
C VAL A 86 -33.85 -8.94 21.18
N ALA A 87 -32.87 -8.07 21.38
CA ALA A 87 -32.75 -6.83 20.62
C ALA A 87 -32.59 -7.11 19.11
N PRO A 88 -33.12 -6.24 18.23
CA PRO A 88 -32.97 -6.44 16.76
C PRO A 88 -31.54 -6.61 16.30
N GLU A 89 -30.60 -5.96 16.98
CA GLU A 89 -29.16 -5.99 16.71
C GLU A 89 -28.49 -7.30 17.12
N ALA A 90 -29.17 -8.10 17.91
CA ALA A 90 -28.69 -9.39 18.39
C ALA A 90 -28.78 -10.52 17.34
N VAL A 91 -29.48 -10.31 16.22
CA VAL A 91 -29.67 -11.33 15.18
C VAL A 91 -29.06 -10.85 13.87
N ASP A 92 -28.09 -11.59 13.34
CA ASP A 92 -27.40 -11.25 12.10
C ASP A 92 -28.35 -11.08 10.91
N LEU A 93 -29.36 -11.92 10.75
CA LEU A 93 -30.40 -11.80 9.72
C LEU A 93 -31.19 -10.49 9.84
N TRP A 94 -31.49 -10.07 11.06
CA TRP A 94 -32.28 -8.84 11.22
C TRP A 94 -31.42 -7.59 10.95
N ARG A 95 -30.15 -7.62 11.35
CA ARG A 95 -29.16 -6.59 10.94
C ARG A 95 -29.03 -6.53 9.42
N PHE A 96 -28.87 -7.69 8.77
CA PHE A 96 -28.81 -7.80 7.32
C PHE A 96 -30.04 -7.14 6.65
N ARG A 97 -31.25 -7.52 7.06
CA ARG A 97 -32.50 -6.97 6.50
C ARG A 97 -32.67 -5.49 6.83
N THR A 98 -32.19 -5.02 7.97
CA THR A 98 -32.23 -3.61 8.36
C THR A 98 -31.28 -2.79 7.49
N ALA A 99 -30.05 -3.24 7.29
CA ALA A 99 -29.09 -2.58 6.40
C ALA A 99 -29.64 -2.45 4.97
N LEU A 100 -30.24 -3.53 4.42
CA LEU A 100 -30.88 -3.48 3.10
C LEU A 100 -32.02 -2.48 3.02
N ARG A 101 -32.91 -2.44 4.04
CA ARG A 101 -34.02 -1.48 4.08
C ARG A 101 -33.54 -0.04 4.21
N SER A 102 -32.53 0.19 5.04
CA SER A 102 -31.93 1.51 5.21
C SER A 102 -31.23 2.01 3.95
N GLY A 103 -30.76 1.11 3.08
CA GLY A 103 -30.16 1.44 1.79
C GLY A 103 -31.17 1.72 0.67
N ALA A 104 -32.45 1.34 0.86
CA ALA A 104 -33.46 1.54 -0.18
C ALA A 104 -33.77 3.02 -0.40
N GLY A 105 -33.64 3.49 -1.65
CA GLY A 105 -33.86 4.89 -2.02
C GLY A 105 -32.77 5.87 -1.62
N ARG A 106 -31.64 5.38 -1.07
CA ARG A 106 -30.48 6.22 -0.73
C ARG A 106 -29.54 6.39 -1.94
N PRO A 107 -28.71 7.45 -1.95
CA PRO A 107 -27.68 7.63 -2.95
C PRO A 107 -26.76 6.40 -3.06
N SER A 108 -26.20 6.15 -4.25
CA SER A 108 -25.43 4.93 -4.56
C SER A 108 -24.29 4.65 -3.60
N HIS A 109 -23.56 5.67 -3.14
CA HIS A 109 -22.45 5.52 -2.21
C HIS A 109 -22.88 5.08 -0.80
N VAL A 110 -23.99 5.63 -0.27
CA VAL A 110 -24.59 5.22 1.01
C VAL A 110 -25.10 3.79 0.91
N LYS A 111 -25.82 3.49 -0.19
CA LYS A 111 -26.34 2.15 -0.46
C LYS A 111 -25.22 1.12 -0.57
N LEU A 112 -24.10 1.46 -1.23
CA LEU A 112 -22.92 0.61 -1.35
C LEU A 112 -22.31 0.28 0.02
N SER A 113 -22.18 1.26 0.90
CA SER A 113 -21.68 1.06 2.26
C SER A 113 -22.58 0.12 3.07
N LEU A 114 -23.91 0.36 3.03
CA LEU A 114 -24.89 -0.48 3.73
C LEU A 114 -24.97 -1.91 3.17
N LEU A 115 -24.83 -2.08 1.85
CA LEU A 115 -24.73 -3.40 1.24
C LEU A 115 -23.48 -4.16 1.67
N ARG A 116 -22.33 -3.48 1.79
CA ARG A 116 -21.09 -4.07 2.32
C ARG A 116 -21.27 -4.54 3.75
N GLU A 117 -21.88 -3.71 4.59
CA GLU A 117 -22.20 -4.08 5.96
C GLU A 117 -23.14 -5.29 6.00
N ALA A 118 -24.19 -5.29 5.19
CA ALA A 118 -25.14 -6.39 5.09
C ALA A 118 -24.48 -7.71 4.68
N VAL A 119 -23.69 -7.73 3.60
CA VAL A 119 -23.05 -8.97 3.12
C VAL A 119 -21.91 -9.44 4.01
N ALA A 120 -21.28 -8.57 4.79
CA ALA A 120 -20.26 -8.96 5.76
C ALA A 120 -20.81 -9.88 6.87
N LEU A 121 -22.12 -9.86 7.11
CA LEU A 121 -22.78 -10.73 8.07
C LEU A 121 -22.89 -12.21 7.58
N TRP A 122 -22.68 -12.45 6.28
CA TRP A 122 -22.74 -13.80 5.70
C TRP A 122 -21.45 -14.56 5.97
N ALA A 123 -21.53 -15.54 6.90
CA ALA A 123 -20.38 -16.37 7.29
C ALA A 123 -20.32 -17.71 6.52
N GLY A 124 -21.34 -18.05 5.75
CA GLY A 124 -21.43 -19.31 5.01
C GLY A 124 -22.83 -19.53 4.44
N ALA A 125 -23.15 -20.75 3.97
CA ALA A 125 -24.48 -21.12 3.57
C ALA A 125 -25.47 -20.95 4.77
N PRO A 126 -26.58 -20.25 4.60
CA PRO A 126 -27.48 -19.96 5.71
C PRO A 126 -28.02 -21.25 6.33
N LEU A 127 -28.15 -21.26 7.65
CA LEU A 127 -28.64 -22.39 8.44
C LEU A 127 -27.81 -23.67 8.25
N SER A 128 -26.53 -23.55 7.87
CA SER A 128 -25.67 -24.72 7.64
C SER A 128 -25.48 -25.54 8.93
N GLY A 129 -25.44 -26.88 8.78
CA GLY A 129 -25.34 -27.81 9.89
C GLY A 129 -26.67 -28.21 10.51
N LEU A 130 -27.81 -27.70 10.00
CA LEU A 130 -29.16 -28.16 10.38
C LEU A 130 -29.69 -29.16 9.38
N ASP A 131 -30.62 -30.06 9.85
CA ASP A 131 -31.31 -30.99 8.96
C ASP A 131 -32.20 -30.23 7.97
N SER A 132 -31.90 -30.38 6.69
CA SER A 132 -32.53 -29.63 5.57
C SER A 132 -34.04 -29.80 5.50
N ARG A 133 -34.60 -30.93 5.94
CA ARG A 133 -36.05 -31.21 5.90
C ARG A 133 -36.90 -30.19 6.64
N TRP A 134 -36.36 -29.54 7.67
CA TRP A 134 -37.08 -28.62 8.53
C TRP A 134 -36.88 -27.13 8.16
N VAL A 135 -35.82 -26.85 7.43
CA VAL A 135 -35.38 -25.45 7.14
C VAL A 135 -35.19 -25.19 5.64
N GLN A 136 -35.55 -26.16 4.77
CA GLN A 136 -35.28 -26.02 3.32
C GLN A 136 -35.90 -24.79 2.68
N ASP A 137 -37.14 -24.46 3.03
CA ASP A 137 -37.80 -23.28 2.52
C ASP A 137 -37.15 -22.00 3.00
N ASP A 138 -36.73 -21.96 4.27
CA ASP A 138 -36.02 -20.83 4.86
C ASP A 138 -34.62 -20.69 4.24
N VAL A 139 -33.87 -21.78 4.03
CA VAL A 139 -32.59 -21.80 3.32
C VAL A 139 -32.75 -21.24 1.91
N THR A 140 -33.78 -21.68 1.18
CA THR A 140 -34.05 -21.21 -0.20
C THR A 140 -34.37 -19.73 -0.22
N LYS A 141 -35.20 -19.26 0.70
CA LYS A 141 -35.59 -17.85 0.82
C LYS A 141 -34.42 -16.96 1.20
N LEU A 142 -33.67 -17.36 2.23
CA LEU A 142 -32.49 -16.61 2.69
C LEU A 142 -31.41 -16.59 1.62
N SER A 143 -31.10 -17.71 0.98
CA SER A 143 -30.16 -17.76 -0.14
C SER A 143 -30.58 -16.83 -1.28
N GLY A 144 -31.87 -16.71 -1.56
CA GLY A 144 -32.42 -15.76 -2.52
C GLY A 144 -32.26 -14.30 -2.10
N GLU A 145 -32.40 -13.98 -0.80
CA GLU A 145 -32.13 -12.63 -0.27
C GLU A 145 -30.64 -12.29 -0.36
N GLY A 146 -29.77 -13.18 0.07
CA GLY A 146 -28.31 -13.01 0.00
C GLY A 146 -27.82 -12.84 -1.44
N ARG A 147 -28.26 -13.72 -2.35
CA ARG A 147 -27.94 -13.62 -3.77
C ARG A 147 -28.26 -12.23 -4.35
N ARG A 148 -29.46 -11.72 -4.09
CA ARG A 148 -29.86 -10.38 -4.57
C ARG A 148 -28.95 -9.28 -4.01
N ALA A 149 -28.64 -9.33 -2.71
CA ALA A 149 -27.78 -8.35 -2.08
C ALA A 149 -26.35 -8.39 -2.65
N PHE A 150 -25.79 -9.57 -2.89
CA PHE A 150 -24.47 -9.71 -3.50
C PHE A 150 -24.45 -9.26 -4.97
N LEU A 151 -25.48 -9.59 -5.77
CA LEU A 151 -25.54 -9.11 -7.16
C LEU A 151 -25.64 -7.59 -7.23
N GLU A 152 -26.47 -6.99 -6.40
CA GLU A 152 -26.61 -5.54 -6.31
C GLU A 152 -25.32 -4.86 -5.81
N LEU A 153 -24.62 -5.48 -4.85
CA LEU A 153 -23.31 -5.01 -4.38
C LEU A 153 -22.28 -5.05 -5.50
N ILE A 154 -22.21 -6.15 -6.25
CA ILE A 154 -21.25 -6.30 -7.36
C ILE A 154 -21.52 -5.25 -8.44
N GLU A 155 -22.78 -5.02 -8.79
CA GLU A 155 -23.19 -4.01 -9.77
C GLU A 155 -22.80 -2.60 -9.31
N LEU A 156 -23.23 -2.20 -8.11
CA LEU A 156 -22.92 -0.88 -7.57
C LEU A 156 -21.42 -0.67 -7.31
N ALA A 157 -20.70 -1.70 -6.87
CA ALA A 157 -19.25 -1.63 -6.71
C ALA A 157 -18.55 -1.50 -8.07
N THR A 158 -19.04 -2.19 -9.11
CA THR A 158 -18.52 -2.06 -10.47
C THR A 158 -18.70 -0.64 -11.00
N ASP A 159 -19.89 -0.06 -10.77
CA ASP A 159 -20.22 1.30 -11.23
C ASP A 159 -19.49 2.39 -10.43
N ALA A 160 -19.36 2.20 -9.12
CA ALA A 160 -18.80 3.22 -8.24
C ALA A 160 -17.27 3.15 -8.13
N GLU A 161 -16.66 1.96 -8.20
CA GLU A 161 -15.24 1.72 -7.89
C GLU A 161 -14.51 1.01 -9.03
N GLY A 162 -15.22 0.77 -10.13
CA GLY A 162 -14.74 -0.02 -11.26
C GLY A 162 -14.81 -1.53 -10.99
N PRO A 163 -14.56 -2.33 -12.05
CA PRO A 163 -14.62 -3.78 -11.97
C PRO A 163 -13.64 -4.38 -10.94
N GLU A 164 -12.54 -3.71 -10.69
CA GLU A 164 -11.54 -4.12 -9.69
C GLU A 164 -12.11 -4.06 -8.26
N GLY A 165 -12.89 -3.02 -7.93
CA GLY A 165 -13.55 -2.89 -6.64
C GLY A 165 -14.62 -3.96 -6.39
N ALA A 166 -15.17 -4.54 -7.47
CA ALA A 166 -16.18 -5.58 -7.40
C ALA A 166 -15.62 -7.01 -7.30
N VAL A 167 -14.34 -7.26 -7.67
CA VAL A 167 -13.76 -8.63 -7.74
C VAL A 167 -13.87 -9.38 -6.41
N GLY A 168 -13.47 -8.75 -5.30
CA GLY A 168 -13.52 -9.40 -3.99
C GLY A 168 -14.94 -9.79 -3.59
N HIS A 169 -15.93 -8.96 -3.89
CA HIS A 169 -17.34 -9.22 -3.62
C HIS A 169 -17.89 -10.32 -4.52
N ALA A 170 -17.50 -10.33 -5.81
CA ALA A 170 -17.92 -11.34 -6.77
C ALA A 170 -17.31 -12.73 -6.43
N MET A 171 -16.05 -12.79 -6.04
CA MET A 171 -15.40 -14.03 -5.59
C MET A 171 -16.08 -14.59 -4.34
N ARG A 172 -16.30 -13.75 -3.33
CA ARG A 172 -16.98 -14.17 -2.11
C ARG A 172 -18.41 -14.63 -2.37
N ALA A 173 -19.13 -13.97 -3.26
CA ALA A 173 -20.45 -14.44 -3.70
C ALA A 173 -20.36 -15.83 -4.37
N GLY A 174 -19.35 -16.04 -5.21
CA GLY A 174 -19.08 -17.32 -5.87
C GLY A 174 -18.77 -18.47 -4.90
N GLU A 175 -18.11 -18.16 -3.78
CA GLU A 175 -17.85 -19.14 -2.69
C GLU A 175 -19.12 -19.47 -1.90
N LEU A 176 -19.94 -18.47 -1.59
CA LEU A 176 -21.17 -18.63 -0.81
C LEU A 176 -22.31 -19.27 -1.61
N PHE A 177 -22.36 -19.04 -2.91
CA PHE A 177 -23.39 -19.54 -3.83
C PHE A 177 -22.74 -20.28 -5.02
N PRO A 178 -22.04 -21.40 -4.79
CA PRO A 178 -21.23 -22.09 -5.82
C PRO A 178 -22.09 -22.62 -6.98
N ASP A 179 -23.35 -22.94 -6.75
CA ASP A 179 -24.26 -23.52 -7.73
C ASP A 179 -25.19 -22.47 -8.40
N ASP A 180 -25.02 -21.17 -8.11
CA ASP A 180 -25.88 -20.13 -8.66
C ASP A 180 -25.28 -19.54 -9.96
N ASP A 181 -25.95 -19.80 -11.08
CA ASP A 181 -25.49 -19.37 -12.40
C ASP A 181 -25.46 -17.84 -12.56
N LYS A 182 -26.36 -17.09 -11.90
CA LYS A 182 -26.40 -15.62 -11.96
C LYS A 182 -25.19 -15.02 -11.25
N ILE A 183 -24.86 -15.53 -10.08
CA ILE A 183 -23.65 -15.14 -9.35
C ILE A 183 -22.41 -15.49 -10.18
N ARG A 184 -22.42 -16.67 -10.82
CA ARG A 184 -21.29 -17.12 -11.64
C ARG A 184 -21.07 -16.22 -12.85
N ILE A 185 -22.13 -15.86 -13.55
CA ILE A 185 -22.06 -14.92 -14.67
C ILE A 185 -21.60 -13.53 -14.20
N ALA A 186 -22.07 -13.07 -13.05
CA ALA A 186 -21.61 -11.80 -12.47
C ALA A 186 -20.11 -11.86 -12.16
N LEU A 187 -19.61 -12.96 -11.59
CA LEU A 187 -18.19 -13.19 -11.35
C LEU A 187 -17.39 -13.19 -12.66
N TRP A 188 -17.86 -13.92 -13.69
CA TRP A 188 -17.19 -13.94 -15.00
C TRP A 188 -17.20 -12.59 -15.69
N ARG A 189 -18.29 -11.81 -15.57
CA ARG A 189 -18.34 -10.42 -16.08
C ARG A 189 -17.33 -9.54 -15.38
N THR A 190 -17.24 -9.63 -14.07
CA THR A 190 -16.25 -8.90 -13.28
C THR A 190 -14.83 -9.32 -13.69
N TRP A 191 -14.56 -10.62 -13.84
CA TRP A 191 -13.27 -11.12 -14.34
C TRP A 191 -12.98 -10.66 -15.76
N SER A 192 -13.97 -10.66 -16.65
CA SER A 192 -13.83 -10.19 -18.04
C SER A 192 -13.45 -8.71 -18.09
N LEU A 193 -14.09 -7.88 -17.28
CA LEU A 193 -13.81 -6.44 -17.20
C LEU A 193 -12.42 -6.16 -16.61
N ASN A 194 -11.88 -7.09 -15.81
CA ASN A 194 -10.52 -7.04 -15.25
C ASN A 194 -9.49 -7.80 -16.11
N GLY A 195 -9.85 -8.28 -17.28
CA GLY A 195 -8.94 -9.03 -18.16
C GLY A 195 -8.62 -10.46 -17.73
N GLN A 196 -9.28 -11.00 -16.69
CA GLN A 196 -9.06 -12.35 -16.11
C GLN A 196 -9.68 -13.46 -16.97
N THR A 197 -9.16 -13.67 -18.16
CA THR A 197 -9.73 -14.64 -19.11
C THR A 197 -9.38 -16.10 -18.78
N THR A 198 -8.26 -16.33 -18.12
CA THR A 198 -7.80 -17.65 -17.68
C THR A 198 -8.72 -18.21 -16.63
N GLU A 199 -9.09 -17.41 -15.63
CA GLU A 199 -9.98 -17.78 -14.53
C GLU A 199 -11.38 -18.14 -15.06
N ILE A 200 -11.89 -17.39 -16.03
CA ILE A 200 -13.16 -17.73 -16.70
C ILE A 200 -13.06 -19.09 -17.38
N THR A 201 -11.96 -19.33 -18.09
CA THR A 201 -11.73 -20.58 -18.82
C THR A 201 -11.64 -21.78 -17.88
N GLU A 202 -10.89 -21.65 -16.80
CA GLU A 202 -10.71 -22.71 -15.80
C GLU A 202 -11.99 -22.99 -15.02
N ASP A 203 -12.71 -21.97 -14.62
CA ASP A 203 -13.97 -22.13 -13.89
C ASP A 203 -15.04 -22.75 -14.81
N CYS A 204 -15.09 -22.37 -16.07
CA CYS A 204 -15.96 -22.97 -17.06
C CYS A 204 -15.65 -24.45 -17.29
N ARG A 205 -14.37 -24.85 -17.36
CA ARG A 205 -13.92 -26.25 -17.47
C ARG A 205 -14.31 -27.05 -16.22
N ARG A 206 -14.07 -26.53 -15.02
CA ARG A 206 -14.44 -27.19 -13.75
C ARG A 206 -15.93 -27.45 -13.69
N ARG A 207 -16.76 -26.48 -14.08
CA ARG A 207 -18.22 -26.62 -14.09
C ARG A 207 -18.71 -27.59 -15.16
N ALA A 208 -18.07 -27.66 -16.31
CA ALA A 208 -18.41 -28.64 -17.36
C ALA A 208 -18.25 -30.09 -16.88
N ALA A 209 -17.38 -30.36 -15.92
CA ALA A 209 -17.15 -31.67 -15.34
C ALA A 209 -18.18 -32.06 -14.24
N LEU A 210 -18.99 -31.12 -13.71
CA LEU A 210 -19.97 -31.40 -12.67
C LEU A 210 -21.25 -32.00 -13.23
N PRO A 211 -22.00 -32.86 -12.46
CA PRO A 211 -23.33 -33.35 -12.86
C PRO A 211 -24.33 -32.20 -13.06
N VAL A 212 -25.23 -32.33 -14.03
CA VAL A 212 -26.26 -31.32 -14.29
C VAL A 212 -27.35 -31.39 -13.21
N LYS A 213 -27.60 -30.29 -12.53
CA LYS A 213 -28.77 -30.15 -11.64
C LYS A 213 -29.99 -29.69 -12.43
N PHE A 214 -31.18 -30.18 -12.09
CA PHE A 214 -32.45 -29.77 -12.69
C PHE A 214 -32.67 -28.26 -12.49
N GLY A 215 -32.93 -27.51 -13.56
CA GLY A 215 -33.23 -26.07 -13.53
C GLY A 215 -32.07 -25.12 -13.83
N SER A 216 -30.85 -25.62 -14.05
CA SER A 216 -29.73 -24.79 -14.51
C SER A 216 -29.81 -24.49 -16.01
N PRO A 217 -29.39 -23.29 -16.49
CA PRO A 217 -29.24 -23.04 -17.92
C PRO A 217 -28.40 -24.12 -18.62
N ALA A 218 -28.75 -24.44 -19.86
CA ALA A 218 -28.02 -25.46 -20.58
C ALA A 218 -26.51 -25.11 -20.62
N ARG A 219 -25.64 -26.07 -20.30
CA ARG A 219 -24.16 -25.88 -20.30
C ARG A 219 -23.63 -25.15 -21.53
N GLY A 220 -24.30 -25.33 -22.68
CA GLY A 220 -23.97 -24.63 -23.91
C GLY A 220 -24.19 -23.11 -23.84
N GLN A 221 -25.18 -22.65 -23.08
CA GLN A 221 -25.46 -21.22 -22.90
C GLN A 221 -24.43 -20.56 -21.98
N LEU A 222 -24.06 -21.23 -20.87
CA LEU A 222 -22.97 -20.75 -19.97
C LEU A 222 -21.62 -20.72 -20.71
N ARG A 223 -21.33 -21.71 -21.53
CA ARG A 223 -20.10 -21.74 -22.33
C ARG A 223 -20.08 -20.60 -23.36
N LYS A 224 -21.19 -20.34 -24.06
CA LYS A 224 -21.28 -19.20 -24.99
C LYS A 224 -21.10 -17.85 -24.29
N GLU A 225 -21.64 -17.69 -23.10
CA GLU A 225 -21.45 -16.46 -22.29
C GLU A 225 -19.98 -16.30 -21.87
N ALA A 226 -19.32 -17.39 -21.44
CA ALA A 226 -17.89 -17.36 -21.11
C ALA A 226 -17.04 -17.00 -22.34
N GLU A 227 -17.28 -17.61 -23.48
CA GLU A 227 -16.58 -17.33 -24.76
C GLU A 227 -16.77 -15.87 -25.20
N ALA A 228 -17.98 -15.33 -25.08
CA ALA A 228 -18.29 -13.93 -25.39
C ALA A 228 -17.57 -12.95 -24.45
N LEU A 229 -17.51 -13.25 -23.16
CA LEU A 229 -16.82 -12.43 -22.16
C LEU A 229 -15.31 -12.44 -22.38
N ILE A 230 -14.71 -13.59 -22.72
CA ILE A 230 -13.29 -13.71 -23.06
C ILE A 230 -12.97 -12.91 -24.33
N ALA A 231 -13.80 -13.00 -25.36
CA ALA A 231 -13.60 -12.24 -26.60
C ALA A 231 -13.65 -10.72 -26.35
N ARG A 232 -14.61 -10.27 -25.53
CA ARG A 232 -14.75 -8.84 -25.13
C ARG A 232 -13.53 -8.35 -24.35
N ALA A 233 -13.02 -9.13 -23.39
CA ALA A 233 -11.83 -8.77 -22.62
C ALA A 233 -10.59 -8.61 -23.51
N ARG A 234 -10.42 -9.47 -24.51
CA ARG A 234 -9.31 -9.39 -25.48
C ARG A 234 -9.39 -8.16 -26.37
N GLN A 235 -10.60 -7.72 -26.77
CA GLN A 235 -10.80 -6.50 -27.56
C GLN A 235 -10.48 -5.24 -26.76
N THR A 236 -10.83 -5.19 -25.48
CA THR A 236 -10.58 -4.04 -24.60
C THR A 236 -9.09 -3.89 -24.25
N SER A 237 -8.35 -4.99 -24.21
CA SER A 237 -6.90 -4.99 -23.92
C SER A 237 -6.04 -4.43 -25.07
N ALA A 238 -6.56 -4.35 -26.28
CA ALA A 238 -5.80 -3.92 -27.46
C ALA A 238 -5.74 -2.39 -27.67
N ALA A 239 -6.34 -1.56 -26.80
CA ALA A 239 -6.62 -0.14 -27.07
C ALA A 239 -5.92 0.88 -26.13
N LEU A 240 -4.90 0.52 -25.36
CA LEU A 240 -4.19 1.48 -24.47
C LEU A 240 -2.73 1.70 -24.88
N PRO A 241 -2.26 2.94 -25.09
CA PRO A 241 -0.84 3.24 -25.23
C PRO A 241 -0.21 3.20 -23.83
N GLU A 242 0.63 2.18 -23.59
CA GLU A 242 1.21 1.87 -22.29
C GLU A 242 2.52 2.63 -22.02
N ARG A 243 2.60 3.31 -20.87
CA ARG A 243 3.90 3.51 -20.21
C ARG A 243 4.32 2.14 -19.65
N ARG A 244 5.31 1.53 -20.27
CA ARG A 244 5.89 0.27 -19.81
C ARG A 244 6.63 0.51 -18.51
N PRO A 245 6.28 -0.13 -17.39
CA PRO A 245 7.11 -0.06 -16.19
C PRO A 245 8.49 -0.64 -16.50
N TYR A 246 9.52 0.04 -16.05
CA TYR A 246 10.89 -0.43 -16.18
C TYR A 246 11.68 -0.02 -14.94
N SER A 247 11.74 -0.92 -13.95
CA SER A 247 12.32 -0.63 -12.64
C SER A 247 13.61 -1.41 -12.34
N LEU A 248 14.22 -2.07 -13.35
CA LEU A 248 15.52 -2.71 -13.16
C LEU A 248 16.61 -1.70 -12.80
N PRO A 249 17.45 -2.00 -11.80
CA PRO A 249 18.66 -1.23 -11.53
C PRO A 249 19.60 -1.20 -12.75
N ALA A 250 20.41 -0.16 -12.87
CA ALA A 250 21.43 -0.09 -13.91
C ALA A 250 22.48 -1.21 -13.74
N VAL A 251 22.97 -1.75 -14.85
CA VAL A 251 24.07 -2.71 -14.84
C VAL A 251 25.33 -1.99 -14.37
N ARG A 252 25.94 -2.48 -13.30
CA ARG A 252 27.10 -1.81 -12.66
C ARG A 252 28.44 -2.34 -13.13
N SER A 253 28.51 -3.62 -13.48
CA SER A 253 29.76 -4.29 -13.91
C SER A 253 29.47 -5.44 -14.84
N ALA A 254 30.45 -5.82 -15.64
CA ALA A 254 30.37 -7.05 -16.42
C ALA A 254 30.31 -8.27 -15.48
N VAL A 255 29.52 -9.27 -15.84
CA VAL A 255 29.40 -10.53 -15.10
C VAL A 255 30.34 -11.53 -15.75
N TYR A 256 31.38 -11.92 -15.02
CA TYR A 256 32.42 -12.86 -15.50
C TYR A 256 32.04 -14.31 -15.12
N GLY A 257 32.39 -15.26 -16.02
CA GLY A 257 32.25 -16.69 -15.75
C GLY A 257 30.83 -17.20 -15.59
N ARG A 258 29.81 -16.51 -16.16
CA ARG A 258 28.38 -16.83 -16.02
C ARG A 258 27.66 -17.02 -17.37
N ALA A 259 28.43 -17.29 -18.42
CA ALA A 259 27.84 -17.44 -19.76
C ALA A 259 26.83 -18.61 -19.80
N ALA A 260 27.15 -19.74 -19.19
CA ALA A 260 26.27 -20.90 -19.13
C ALA A 260 24.98 -20.64 -18.38
N GLU A 261 25.02 -19.92 -17.27
CA GLU A 261 23.82 -19.56 -16.50
C GLU A 261 22.93 -18.54 -17.23
N LEU A 262 23.55 -17.60 -17.96
CA LEU A 262 22.82 -16.66 -18.81
C LEU A 262 22.11 -17.39 -19.98
N GLU A 263 22.77 -18.32 -20.63
CA GLU A 263 22.19 -19.16 -21.71
C GLU A 263 21.05 -20.05 -21.16
N LEU A 264 21.24 -20.61 -19.97
CA LEU A 264 20.22 -21.42 -19.32
C LEU A 264 18.98 -20.58 -18.99
N LEU A 265 19.15 -19.36 -18.47
CA LEU A 265 18.05 -18.43 -18.22
C LEU A 265 17.32 -18.06 -19.52
N ASP A 266 18.04 -17.85 -20.62
CA ASP A 266 17.43 -17.60 -21.93
C ASP A 266 16.58 -18.78 -22.39
N THR A 267 17.12 -20.00 -22.29
CA THR A 267 16.42 -21.24 -22.70
C THR A 267 15.18 -21.50 -21.84
N LEU A 268 15.28 -21.32 -20.52
CA LEU A 268 14.17 -21.54 -19.59
C LEU A 268 13.00 -20.58 -19.83
N THR A 269 13.26 -19.40 -20.37
CA THR A 269 12.27 -18.33 -20.55
C THR A 269 11.74 -18.20 -21.97
N GLU A 270 12.11 -19.12 -22.88
CA GLU A 270 11.56 -19.17 -24.23
C GLU A 270 10.08 -19.60 -24.25
N ALA A 271 9.41 -19.38 -25.39
CA ALA A 271 7.96 -19.58 -25.51
C ALA A 271 7.51 -21.01 -25.09
N GLY A 272 6.63 -21.07 -24.07
CA GLY A 272 6.20 -22.32 -23.46
C GLY A 272 7.06 -22.82 -22.30
N GLY A 273 8.12 -22.08 -21.94
CA GLY A 273 9.09 -22.44 -20.89
C GLY A 273 8.60 -22.20 -19.47
N VAL A 274 9.57 -22.28 -18.55
CA VAL A 274 9.35 -22.12 -17.11
C VAL A 274 8.93 -20.69 -16.77
N ARG A 275 7.90 -20.54 -15.95
CA ARG A 275 7.33 -19.22 -15.56
C ARG A 275 7.96 -18.64 -14.30
N VAL A 276 8.59 -19.47 -13.49
CA VAL A 276 9.28 -19.03 -12.27
C VAL A 276 10.65 -19.66 -12.21
N VAL A 277 11.67 -18.84 -12.15
CA VAL A 277 13.07 -19.27 -11.99
C VAL A 277 13.57 -18.77 -10.64
N THR A 278 14.08 -19.68 -9.83
CA THR A 278 14.73 -19.34 -8.55
C THR A 278 16.23 -19.45 -8.71
N VAL A 279 16.94 -18.33 -8.58
CA VAL A 279 18.41 -18.28 -8.58
C VAL A 279 18.86 -18.31 -7.12
N CYS A 280 19.40 -19.43 -6.68
CA CYS A 280 19.86 -19.61 -5.29
C CYS A 280 21.38 -19.74 -5.18
N GLY A 281 21.92 -19.49 -3.99
CA GLY A 281 23.33 -19.63 -3.67
C GLY A 281 23.76 -18.69 -2.55
N LEU A 282 24.96 -18.87 -2.07
CA LEU A 282 25.54 -18.10 -0.96
C LEU A 282 25.52 -16.59 -1.23
N GLY A 283 25.64 -15.78 -0.17
CA GLY A 283 25.82 -14.34 -0.26
C GLY A 283 27.07 -13.99 -1.05
N GLY A 284 27.03 -12.92 -1.86
CA GLY A 284 28.21 -12.45 -2.62
C GLY A 284 28.51 -13.21 -3.91
N LEU A 285 27.71 -14.22 -4.31
CA LEU A 285 27.88 -14.96 -5.58
C LEU A 285 27.43 -14.22 -6.84
N GLY A 286 26.95 -12.97 -6.70
CA GLY A 286 26.53 -12.16 -7.84
C GLY A 286 25.16 -12.53 -8.41
N LYS A 287 24.24 -13.10 -7.60
CA LYS A 287 22.87 -13.46 -8.02
C LYS A 287 22.11 -12.27 -8.58
N THR A 288 22.11 -11.17 -7.86
CA THR A 288 21.46 -9.93 -8.25
C THR A 288 22.03 -9.37 -9.55
N GLU A 289 23.36 -9.28 -9.67
CA GLU A 289 24.03 -8.83 -10.89
C GLU A 289 23.69 -9.70 -12.09
N LEU A 290 23.69 -11.03 -11.93
CA LEU A 290 23.33 -11.98 -12.98
C LEU A 290 21.93 -11.73 -13.49
N VAL A 291 20.96 -11.64 -12.56
CA VAL A 291 19.54 -11.48 -12.91
C VAL A 291 19.24 -10.10 -13.48
N VAL A 292 19.88 -9.05 -12.96
CA VAL A 292 19.76 -7.68 -13.49
C VAL A 292 20.33 -7.61 -14.91
N GLN A 293 21.53 -8.12 -15.14
CA GLN A 293 22.15 -8.13 -16.48
C GLN A 293 21.31 -8.94 -17.46
N TRP A 294 20.84 -10.14 -17.06
CA TRP A 294 19.96 -10.94 -17.87
C TRP A 294 18.63 -10.23 -18.15
N GLY A 295 18.03 -9.60 -17.14
CA GLY A 295 16.78 -8.84 -17.28
C GLY A 295 16.88 -7.71 -18.31
N HIS A 296 17.98 -6.94 -18.30
CA HIS A 296 18.24 -5.94 -19.35
C HIS A 296 18.35 -6.54 -20.74
N ARG A 297 19.01 -7.70 -20.86
CA ARG A 297 19.18 -8.41 -22.14
C ARG A 297 17.86 -8.90 -22.73
N VAL A 298 16.92 -9.36 -21.89
CA VAL A 298 15.65 -9.95 -22.32
C VAL A 298 14.45 -8.99 -22.22
N ALA A 299 14.64 -7.77 -21.76
CA ALA A 299 13.57 -6.79 -21.56
C ALA A 299 12.68 -6.60 -22.82
N GLY A 300 13.26 -6.74 -24.02
CA GLY A 300 12.52 -6.69 -25.29
C GLY A 300 11.51 -7.83 -25.48
N LYS A 301 11.68 -8.97 -24.79
CA LYS A 301 10.74 -10.11 -24.81
C LYS A 301 9.51 -9.86 -23.92
N PHE A 302 9.53 -8.86 -23.04
CA PHE A 302 8.48 -8.50 -22.12
C PHE A 302 7.92 -7.10 -22.44
N PRO A 303 7.12 -6.99 -23.51
CA PRO A 303 6.66 -5.69 -24.02
C PRO A 303 5.78 -4.91 -23.03
N ASP A 304 5.18 -5.57 -22.04
CA ASP A 304 4.29 -4.91 -21.07
C ASP A 304 5.03 -4.43 -19.82
N GLY A 305 6.35 -4.68 -19.72
CA GLY A 305 7.21 -4.07 -18.73
C GLY A 305 8.09 -5.02 -17.93
N VAL A 306 8.94 -4.42 -17.10
CA VAL A 306 9.85 -5.10 -16.18
C VAL A 306 9.71 -4.50 -14.79
N LEU A 307 9.37 -5.33 -13.81
CA LEU A 307 9.21 -4.97 -12.40
C LEU A 307 10.40 -5.54 -11.60
N PHE A 308 10.96 -4.73 -10.73
CA PHE A 308 12.02 -5.12 -9.82
C PHE A 308 11.70 -4.72 -8.39
N ALA A 309 11.94 -5.62 -7.44
CA ALA A 309 11.92 -5.30 -6.01
C ALA A 309 13.03 -6.06 -5.28
N ASP A 310 13.79 -5.33 -4.46
CA ASP A 310 14.65 -5.92 -3.44
C ASP A 310 13.81 -6.12 -2.17
N LEU A 311 13.60 -7.38 -1.80
CA LEU A 311 12.78 -7.73 -0.63
C LEU A 311 13.56 -7.70 0.68
N GLY A 312 14.86 -7.42 0.65
CA GLY A 312 15.69 -7.26 1.85
C GLY A 312 15.63 -8.45 2.82
N GLY A 313 15.35 -9.65 2.34
CA GLY A 313 15.05 -10.82 3.18
C GLY A 313 16.14 -11.18 4.18
N PHE A 314 17.34 -10.68 3.97
CA PHE A 314 18.51 -10.88 4.83
C PHE A 314 19.07 -9.55 5.35
N SER A 315 18.34 -8.46 5.20
CA SER A 315 18.71 -7.15 5.73
C SER A 315 18.58 -7.10 7.25
N PRO A 316 19.49 -6.44 7.98
CA PRO A 316 19.37 -6.22 9.43
C PRO A 316 18.13 -5.43 9.83
N SER A 317 17.62 -4.57 8.95
CA SER A 317 16.37 -3.81 9.16
C SER A 317 15.10 -4.68 9.01
N GLY A 318 15.27 -5.95 8.67
CA GLY A 318 14.20 -6.89 8.39
C GLY A 318 13.76 -6.88 6.92
N PRO A 319 12.97 -7.89 6.53
CA PRO A 319 12.50 -8.01 5.17
C PRO A 319 11.47 -6.92 4.85
N ALA A 320 11.47 -6.47 3.60
CA ALA A 320 10.42 -5.60 3.07
C ALA A 320 9.05 -6.28 3.24
N ARG A 321 8.02 -5.51 3.53
CA ARG A 321 6.66 -6.07 3.67
C ARG A 321 6.12 -6.39 2.29
N PRO A 322 5.67 -7.63 2.04
CA PRO A 322 5.15 -8.02 0.73
C PRO A 322 4.00 -7.13 0.26
N GLU A 323 3.17 -6.64 1.19
CA GLU A 323 2.05 -5.75 0.87
C GLU A 323 2.49 -4.38 0.34
N ALA A 324 3.61 -3.86 0.81
CA ALA A 324 4.15 -2.59 0.33
C ALA A 324 4.72 -2.73 -1.09
N VAL A 325 5.45 -3.81 -1.33
CA VAL A 325 5.97 -4.14 -2.67
C VAL A 325 4.83 -4.41 -3.65
N LEU A 326 3.82 -5.14 -3.20
CA LEU A 326 2.62 -5.43 -3.98
C LEU A 326 1.89 -4.15 -4.38
N ALA A 327 1.77 -3.19 -3.45
CA ALA A 327 1.17 -1.89 -3.72
C ALA A 327 1.98 -1.08 -4.75
N ASP A 328 3.31 -1.14 -4.69
CA ASP A 328 4.17 -0.49 -5.66
C ASP A 328 4.09 -1.14 -7.05
N PHE A 329 4.12 -2.46 -7.13
CA PHE A 329 3.93 -3.20 -8.38
C PHE A 329 2.55 -2.94 -9.00
N ALA A 330 1.51 -2.95 -8.17
CA ALA A 330 0.16 -2.62 -8.61
C ALA A 330 0.11 -1.22 -9.22
N LYS A 331 0.74 -0.24 -8.55
CA LYS A 331 0.87 1.13 -9.04
C LYS A 331 1.62 1.22 -10.38
N GLN A 332 2.77 0.54 -10.50
CA GLN A 332 3.55 0.51 -11.73
C GLN A 332 2.75 -0.09 -12.90
N LEU A 333 1.90 -1.08 -12.63
CA LEU A 333 1.01 -1.71 -13.61
C LEU A 333 -0.29 -0.92 -13.87
N GLY A 334 -0.44 0.26 -13.25
CA GLY A 334 -1.63 1.10 -13.40
C GLY A 334 -2.85 0.58 -12.62
N ILE A 335 -2.65 -0.31 -11.64
CA ILE A 335 -3.70 -0.80 -10.75
C ILE A 335 -3.84 0.19 -9.60
N THR A 336 -5.02 0.77 -9.45
CA THR A 336 -5.31 1.68 -8.35
C THR A 336 -5.82 0.93 -7.14
N ALA A 337 -4.99 0.86 -6.11
CA ALA A 337 -5.21 0.07 -4.89
C ALA A 337 -5.89 0.87 -3.75
N GLY A 338 -6.71 1.85 -4.05
CA GLY A 338 -7.38 2.68 -3.03
C GLY A 338 -8.26 1.85 -2.09
N GLY A 339 -7.82 1.66 -0.84
CA GLY A 339 -8.62 1.02 0.20
C GLY A 339 -8.70 -0.52 0.16
N TRP A 340 -7.88 -1.19 -0.62
CA TRP A 340 -7.93 -2.65 -0.74
C TRP A 340 -7.25 -3.35 0.43
N SER A 341 -7.87 -4.44 0.92
CA SER A 341 -7.19 -5.39 1.80
C SER A 341 -6.05 -6.10 1.05
N GLY A 342 -5.03 -6.56 1.75
CA GLY A 342 -3.89 -7.26 1.14
C GLY A 342 -4.30 -8.38 0.16
N ALA A 343 -5.35 -9.14 0.49
CA ALA A 343 -5.87 -10.21 -0.37
C ALA A 343 -6.50 -9.70 -1.68
N ALA A 344 -7.23 -8.59 -1.64
CA ALA A 344 -7.84 -8.00 -2.84
C ALA A 344 -6.77 -7.39 -3.76
N LEU A 345 -5.77 -6.74 -3.18
CA LEU A 345 -4.64 -6.20 -3.92
C LEU A 345 -3.80 -7.31 -4.59
N SER A 346 -3.54 -8.40 -3.86
CA SER A 346 -2.85 -9.59 -4.39
C SER A 346 -3.62 -10.21 -5.56
N ALA A 347 -4.95 -10.32 -5.46
CA ALA A 347 -5.78 -10.84 -6.54
C ALA A 347 -5.74 -9.95 -7.79
N ALA A 348 -5.83 -8.64 -7.61
CA ALA A 348 -5.78 -7.69 -8.72
C ALA A 348 -4.41 -7.64 -9.41
N TYR A 349 -3.34 -7.64 -8.63
CA TYR A 349 -1.98 -7.73 -9.15
C TYR A 349 -1.78 -9.00 -9.97
N ARG A 350 -2.12 -10.17 -9.41
CA ARG A 350 -2.00 -11.46 -10.13
C ARG A 350 -2.79 -11.46 -11.42
N THR A 351 -3.97 -10.88 -11.40
CA THR A 351 -4.79 -10.72 -12.60
C THR A 351 -4.11 -9.89 -13.66
N ALA A 352 -3.64 -8.71 -13.29
CA ALA A 352 -2.98 -7.82 -14.22
C ALA A 352 -1.65 -8.41 -14.75
N ALA A 353 -0.89 -9.07 -13.88
CA ALA A 353 0.37 -9.70 -14.21
C ALA A 353 0.20 -10.92 -15.13
N ASN A 354 -0.84 -11.74 -14.89
CA ASN A 354 -1.08 -12.95 -15.69
C ASN A 354 -1.60 -12.66 -17.10
N ASN A 355 -2.23 -11.50 -17.30
CA ASN A 355 -2.74 -11.11 -18.63
C ASN A 355 -1.74 -10.30 -19.47
N ARG A 356 -0.56 -10.03 -18.94
CA ARG A 356 0.49 -9.23 -19.57
C ARG A 356 1.74 -10.06 -19.83
N ALA A 357 2.60 -9.57 -20.71
CA ALA A 357 3.94 -10.10 -20.92
C ALA A 357 4.94 -9.26 -20.11
N ILE A 358 5.08 -9.56 -18.82
CA ILE A 358 5.96 -8.83 -17.90
C ILE A 358 7.05 -9.74 -17.33
N LEU A 359 8.21 -9.14 -17.06
CA LEU A 359 9.25 -9.75 -16.26
C LEU A 359 9.15 -9.20 -14.82
N VAL A 360 9.10 -10.09 -13.84
CA VAL A 360 9.14 -9.72 -12.43
C VAL A 360 10.44 -10.25 -11.84
N VAL A 361 11.23 -9.39 -11.24
CA VAL A 361 12.45 -9.74 -10.54
C VAL A 361 12.28 -9.45 -9.06
N LEU A 362 12.33 -10.50 -8.25
CA LEU A 362 12.26 -10.45 -6.79
C LEU A 362 13.62 -10.78 -6.21
N ASP A 363 14.32 -9.77 -5.75
CA ASP A 363 15.67 -9.93 -5.21
C ASP A 363 15.66 -10.14 -3.70
N ASN A 364 16.61 -10.89 -3.16
CA ASN A 364 16.78 -11.14 -1.74
C ASN A 364 15.58 -11.73 -1.01
N VAL A 365 14.88 -12.68 -1.64
CA VAL A 365 13.73 -13.36 -1.03
C VAL A 365 14.19 -14.26 0.12
N ARG A 366 13.55 -14.13 1.30
CA ARG A 366 13.85 -14.90 2.48
C ARG A 366 13.22 -16.27 2.48
N ASP A 367 11.92 -16.34 2.21
CA ASP A 367 11.12 -17.57 2.22
C ASP A 367 9.95 -17.48 1.22
N HIS A 368 9.24 -18.59 1.03
CA HIS A 368 8.14 -18.68 0.07
C HIS A 368 6.97 -17.72 0.37
N ARG A 369 6.69 -17.44 1.64
CA ARG A 369 5.59 -16.54 2.03
C ARG A 369 5.87 -15.11 1.64
N HIS A 370 7.16 -14.76 1.63
CA HIS A 370 7.65 -13.43 1.27
C HIS A 370 7.46 -13.09 -0.21
N ALA A 371 7.40 -14.11 -1.08
CA ALA A 371 7.27 -13.93 -2.53
C ALA A 371 5.92 -14.36 -3.10
N ALA A 372 5.13 -15.15 -2.37
CA ALA A 372 3.96 -15.85 -2.91
C ALA A 372 2.94 -14.95 -3.60
N ASP A 373 2.70 -13.77 -3.04
CA ASP A 373 1.73 -12.81 -3.60
C ASP A 373 2.30 -11.92 -4.72
N LEU A 374 3.63 -11.95 -4.92
CA LEU A 374 4.35 -11.12 -5.89
C LEU A 374 4.66 -11.87 -7.19
N VAL A 375 4.49 -13.18 -7.22
CA VAL A 375 4.79 -14.02 -8.39
C VAL A 375 3.77 -13.79 -9.50
N ALA A 376 4.28 -13.45 -10.70
CA ALA A 376 3.52 -13.45 -11.94
C ALA A 376 3.78 -14.77 -12.69
N ALA A 377 2.75 -15.60 -12.85
CA ALA A 377 2.83 -16.91 -13.46
C ALA A 377 1.94 -17.06 -14.72
N GLY A 378 1.64 -15.93 -15.39
CA GLY A 378 0.89 -15.91 -16.65
C GLY A 378 1.66 -16.54 -17.80
N GLU A 379 0.96 -17.00 -18.84
CA GLU A 379 1.58 -17.68 -19.99
C GLU A 379 2.66 -16.86 -20.71
N ARG A 380 2.64 -15.55 -20.60
CA ARG A 380 3.55 -14.61 -21.25
C ARG A 380 4.46 -13.87 -20.26
N SER A 381 4.26 -14.07 -18.95
CA SER A 381 5.04 -13.45 -17.88
C SER A 381 6.07 -14.42 -17.31
N CYS A 382 7.14 -13.87 -16.76
CA CYS A 382 8.17 -14.64 -16.07
C CYS A 382 8.52 -13.96 -14.74
N THR A 383 8.70 -14.75 -13.69
CA THR A 383 9.23 -14.28 -12.41
C THR A 383 10.59 -14.90 -12.15
N VAL A 384 11.59 -14.07 -11.87
CA VAL A 384 12.89 -14.51 -11.41
C VAL A 384 13.10 -14.08 -9.97
N ILE A 385 13.47 -15.05 -9.13
CA ILE A 385 13.65 -14.87 -7.70
C ILE A 385 15.10 -15.10 -7.34
N THR A 386 15.72 -14.19 -6.58
CA THR A 386 17.03 -14.49 -5.98
C THR A 386 16.87 -14.79 -4.48
N THR A 387 17.61 -15.77 -3.99
CA THR A 387 17.56 -16.17 -2.57
C THR A 387 18.89 -16.79 -2.12
N ARG A 388 19.14 -16.86 -0.82
CA ARG A 388 20.33 -17.55 -0.25
C ARG A 388 20.12 -19.06 -0.11
N ALA A 389 18.90 -19.52 0.08
CA ALA A 389 18.56 -20.94 0.23
C ALA A 389 17.64 -21.40 -0.90
N ALA A 390 17.68 -22.68 -1.24
CA ALA A 390 16.70 -23.26 -2.16
C ALA A 390 15.30 -23.21 -1.51
N VAL A 391 14.50 -22.23 -1.93
CA VAL A 391 13.13 -22.05 -1.43
C VAL A 391 12.20 -22.79 -2.39
N ALA A 392 11.62 -23.87 -1.93
CA ALA A 392 10.51 -24.51 -2.64
C ALA A 392 9.29 -23.60 -2.53
N LEU A 393 8.78 -23.12 -3.66
CA LEU A 393 7.51 -22.40 -3.73
C LEU A 393 6.38 -23.44 -3.97
N PRO A 394 5.59 -23.82 -2.93
CA PRO A 394 4.58 -24.88 -3.06
C PRO A 394 3.49 -24.57 -4.08
N ALA A 395 3.30 -23.28 -4.42
CA ALA A 395 2.25 -22.82 -5.32
C ALA A 395 2.62 -22.88 -6.81
N VAL A 396 3.87 -23.20 -7.16
CA VAL A 396 4.36 -23.18 -8.55
C VAL A 396 4.95 -24.54 -8.89
N ALA A 397 4.10 -25.44 -9.37
CA ALA A 397 4.47 -26.80 -9.78
C ALA A 397 5.43 -26.86 -10.99
N ALA A 398 5.81 -25.72 -11.60
CA ALA A 398 6.63 -25.62 -12.80
C ALA A 398 7.83 -24.66 -12.64
N GLY A 399 8.35 -24.48 -11.41
CA GLY A 399 9.52 -23.64 -11.16
C GLY A 399 10.83 -24.37 -11.44
N HIS A 400 11.84 -23.64 -11.97
CA HIS A 400 13.22 -24.13 -12.11
C HIS A 400 14.10 -23.49 -11.03
N VAL A 401 14.99 -24.29 -10.42
CA VAL A 401 15.96 -23.80 -9.45
C VAL A 401 17.35 -23.83 -10.08
N LEU A 402 17.92 -22.66 -10.26
CA LEU A 402 19.30 -22.47 -10.70
C LEU A 402 20.17 -22.19 -9.47
N THR A 403 21.03 -23.14 -9.11
CA THR A 403 21.97 -22.96 -8.01
C THR A 403 23.29 -22.40 -8.55
N LEU A 404 23.66 -21.19 -8.12
CA LEU A 404 24.92 -20.60 -8.49
C LEU A 404 26.06 -21.20 -7.66
N ALA A 405 27.04 -21.72 -8.37
CA ALA A 405 28.33 -22.08 -7.79
C ALA A 405 29.27 -20.86 -7.77
N PRO A 406 30.37 -20.89 -7.01
CA PRO A 406 31.47 -19.93 -7.18
C PRO A 406 31.94 -19.85 -8.62
N ILE A 407 32.47 -18.70 -9.08
CA ILE A 407 33.06 -18.57 -10.43
C ILE A 407 34.35 -19.35 -10.51
N SER A 408 34.72 -19.74 -11.72
CA SER A 408 35.96 -20.51 -11.92
C SER A 408 37.20 -19.68 -11.58
N ALA A 409 38.32 -20.37 -11.38
CA ALA A 409 39.63 -19.72 -11.13
C ALA A 409 40.06 -18.87 -12.33
N GLU A 410 39.74 -19.34 -13.54
CA GLU A 410 40.00 -18.61 -14.79
C GLU A 410 39.20 -17.31 -14.85
N ALA A 411 37.92 -17.36 -14.55
CA ALA A 411 37.05 -16.17 -14.52
C ALA A 411 37.51 -15.18 -13.45
N SER A 412 37.93 -15.66 -12.28
CA SER A 412 38.51 -14.81 -11.21
C SER A 412 39.80 -14.12 -11.65
N LEU A 413 40.66 -14.84 -12.40
CA LEU A 413 41.86 -14.27 -12.98
C LEU A 413 41.58 -13.27 -14.11
N GLU A 414 40.51 -13.46 -14.90
CA GLU A 414 40.07 -12.46 -15.88
C GLU A 414 39.67 -11.15 -15.20
N VAL A 415 38.90 -11.22 -14.12
CA VAL A 415 38.55 -10.03 -13.31
C VAL A 415 39.78 -9.29 -12.82
N LEU A 416 40.77 -10.03 -12.32
CA LEU A 416 42.02 -9.44 -11.86
C LEU A 416 42.80 -8.83 -13.02
N ARG A 417 42.90 -9.55 -14.16
CA ARG A 417 43.60 -9.10 -15.36
C ARG A 417 43.06 -7.79 -15.91
N ASP A 418 41.73 -7.71 -16.04
CA ASP A 418 41.06 -6.52 -16.55
C ASP A 418 41.27 -5.32 -15.62
N ALA A 419 41.43 -5.57 -14.32
CA ALA A 419 41.56 -4.54 -13.31
C ALA A 419 42.97 -3.97 -13.14
N ILE A 420 44.00 -4.81 -13.19
CA ILE A 420 45.39 -4.41 -12.90
C ILE A 420 46.38 -4.55 -14.07
N GLY A 421 45.85 -5.02 -15.23
CA GLY A 421 46.61 -5.22 -16.46
C GLY A 421 47.31 -6.58 -16.55
N PRO A 422 47.58 -7.08 -17.76
CA PRO A 422 48.14 -8.40 -17.99
C PRO A 422 49.62 -8.48 -17.56
N GLU A 423 50.35 -7.38 -17.63
CA GLU A 423 51.78 -7.34 -17.32
C GLU A 423 52.08 -7.72 -15.88
N ARG A 424 51.27 -7.22 -14.95
CA ARG A 424 51.46 -7.49 -13.51
C ARG A 424 51.15 -8.93 -13.15
N ILE A 425 50.19 -9.56 -13.86
CA ILE A 425 49.86 -10.99 -13.69
C ILE A 425 50.99 -11.86 -14.27
N THR A 426 51.53 -11.48 -15.42
CA THR A 426 52.62 -12.20 -16.06
C THR A 426 53.91 -12.15 -15.21
N ALA A 427 54.11 -11.07 -14.46
CA ALA A 427 55.24 -10.94 -13.53
C ALA A 427 55.15 -11.87 -12.31
N GLU A 428 53.95 -12.12 -11.80
CA GLU A 428 53.68 -12.93 -10.61
C GLU A 428 52.53 -13.95 -10.81
N PRO A 429 52.64 -14.87 -11.78
CA PRO A 429 51.47 -15.71 -12.18
C PRO A 429 51.05 -16.69 -11.09
N PHE A 430 51.98 -17.23 -10.29
CA PHE A 430 51.66 -18.13 -9.19
C PHE A 430 50.99 -17.40 -8.03
N ALA A 431 51.45 -16.19 -7.71
CA ALA A 431 50.84 -15.37 -6.69
C ALA A 431 49.44 -14.94 -7.08
N ALA A 432 49.22 -14.52 -8.34
CA ALA A 432 47.92 -14.20 -8.89
C ALA A 432 46.92 -15.38 -8.77
N ALA A 433 47.33 -16.57 -9.18
CA ALA A 433 46.51 -17.77 -9.09
C ALA A 433 46.15 -18.15 -7.64
N LYS A 434 47.14 -18.10 -6.72
CA LYS A 434 46.90 -18.37 -5.29
C LYS A 434 45.98 -17.32 -4.65
N LEU A 435 46.20 -16.05 -4.99
CA LEU A 435 45.35 -14.95 -4.48
C LEU A 435 43.90 -15.10 -4.90
N MET A 436 43.65 -15.45 -6.16
CA MET A 436 42.27 -15.70 -6.64
C MET A 436 41.70 -17.01 -6.08
N ALA A 437 42.51 -18.04 -5.91
CA ALA A 437 42.07 -19.27 -5.24
C ALA A 437 41.66 -19.02 -3.79
N ALA A 438 42.37 -18.15 -3.07
CA ALA A 438 42.02 -17.75 -1.71
C ALA A 438 40.68 -16.99 -1.62
N CYS A 439 40.20 -16.41 -2.71
CA CYS A 439 38.85 -15.81 -2.79
C CYS A 439 37.75 -16.86 -2.94
N GLY A 440 38.08 -18.16 -3.09
CA GLY A 440 37.07 -19.24 -3.24
C GLY A 440 36.11 -19.09 -4.42
N GLY A 441 36.46 -18.27 -5.42
CA GLY A 441 35.59 -17.95 -6.55
C GLY A 441 34.31 -17.15 -6.16
N VAL A 442 34.27 -16.51 -5.00
CA VAL A 442 33.20 -15.65 -4.60
C VAL A 442 33.37 -14.26 -5.20
N PRO A 443 32.50 -13.78 -6.13
CA PRO A 443 32.71 -12.53 -6.85
C PRO A 443 32.93 -11.31 -5.96
N LEU A 444 32.23 -11.23 -4.80
CA LEU A 444 32.43 -10.15 -3.85
C LEU A 444 33.86 -10.18 -3.25
N ALA A 445 34.36 -11.36 -2.86
CA ALA A 445 35.70 -11.51 -2.35
C ALA A 445 36.74 -11.15 -3.41
N VAL A 446 36.55 -11.63 -4.65
CA VAL A 446 37.41 -11.28 -5.80
C VAL A 446 37.45 -9.75 -6.00
N ARG A 447 36.27 -9.08 -5.99
CA ARG A 447 36.17 -7.62 -6.14
C ARG A 447 36.93 -6.85 -5.06
N LEU A 448 36.81 -7.28 -3.81
CA LEU A 448 37.50 -6.65 -2.68
C LEU A 448 39.04 -6.79 -2.80
N VAL A 449 39.52 -8.00 -3.12
CA VAL A 449 40.96 -8.27 -3.28
C VAL A 449 41.51 -7.52 -4.51
N VAL A 450 40.75 -7.49 -5.61
CA VAL A 450 41.10 -6.72 -6.82
C VAL A 450 41.19 -5.23 -6.52
N ALA A 451 40.29 -4.69 -5.71
CA ALA A 451 40.36 -3.28 -5.27
C ALA A 451 41.64 -3.01 -4.49
N GLN A 452 42.02 -3.90 -3.55
CA GLN A 452 43.28 -3.79 -2.81
C GLN A 452 44.50 -3.87 -3.73
N ALA A 453 44.47 -4.74 -4.75
CA ALA A 453 45.55 -4.84 -5.75
C ALA A 453 45.72 -3.56 -6.56
N ARG A 454 44.60 -2.88 -6.89
CA ARG A 454 44.62 -1.57 -7.58
C ARG A 454 45.12 -0.44 -6.69
N LEU A 455 44.74 -0.43 -5.42
CA LEU A 455 45.11 0.61 -4.46
C LEU A 455 46.59 0.52 -4.08
N ASN A 456 47.19 -0.66 -4.20
CA ASN A 456 48.59 -0.91 -3.82
C ASN A 456 49.45 -1.37 -5.03
N PRO A 457 49.64 -0.52 -6.04
CA PRO A 457 50.34 -0.91 -7.28
C PRO A 457 51.82 -1.30 -7.03
N GLY A 458 52.45 -0.77 -5.98
CA GLY A 458 53.83 -1.09 -5.58
C GLY A 458 53.98 -2.34 -4.72
N THR A 459 52.88 -2.93 -4.23
CA THR A 459 52.89 -4.16 -3.46
C THR A 459 52.75 -5.35 -4.41
N GLY A 460 53.71 -6.31 -4.34
CA GLY A 460 53.57 -7.56 -5.11
C GLY A 460 52.31 -8.35 -4.72
N LEU A 461 51.86 -9.20 -5.63
CA LEU A 461 50.69 -10.05 -5.39
C LEU A 461 50.94 -11.07 -4.27
N ASP A 462 52.20 -11.53 -4.11
CA ASP A 462 52.63 -12.34 -2.97
C ASP A 462 52.48 -11.58 -1.63
N GLY A 463 52.77 -10.30 -1.60
CA GLY A 463 52.57 -9.46 -0.43
C GLY A 463 51.14 -9.29 -0.05
N LEU A 464 50.23 -9.16 -1.05
CA LEU A 464 48.78 -9.12 -0.84
C LEU A 464 48.23 -10.46 -0.34
N LEU A 465 48.74 -11.59 -0.86
CA LEU A 465 48.38 -12.93 -0.38
C LEU A 465 48.77 -13.14 1.07
N ALA A 466 50.00 -12.74 1.46
CA ALA A 466 50.46 -12.82 2.84
C ALA A 466 49.57 -11.99 3.78
N ARG A 467 49.13 -10.79 3.36
CA ARG A 467 48.20 -9.93 4.12
C ARG A 467 46.83 -10.56 4.27
N LEU A 468 46.30 -11.19 3.23
CA LEU A 468 45.02 -11.90 3.27
C LEU A 468 45.04 -13.05 4.28
N CYS A 469 46.10 -13.88 4.23
CA CYS A 469 46.32 -14.98 5.16
C CYS A 469 46.49 -14.50 6.61
N SER A 470 47.16 -13.37 6.81
CA SER A 470 47.34 -12.78 8.15
C SER A 470 46.04 -12.22 8.74
N ALA A 471 45.21 -11.57 7.92
CA ALA A 471 43.90 -11.03 8.37
C ALA A 471 42.96 -12.17 8.80
N SER A 472 42.94 -13.28 8.09
CA SER A 472 42.16 -14.48 8.43
C SER A 472 42.58 -15.10 9.76
N ALA A 473 43.90 -15.12 10.07
CA ALA A 473 44.41 -15.68 11.31
C ALA A 473 44.04 -14.85 12.55
N VAL A 474 43.97 -13.52 12.42
CA VAL A 474 43.61 -12.59 13.53
C VAL A 474 42.12 -12.71 13.91
N LEU A 475 41.26 -13.08 12.98
CA LEU A 475 39.81 -13.09 13.20
C LEU A 475 39.24 -14.47 13.59
N GLY A 476 40.08 -15.51 13.77
CA GLY A 476 39.68 -16.80 14.32
C GLY A 476 38.66 -17.61 13.51
N VAL A 477 38.67 -17.52 12.19
CA VAL A 477 37.64 -18.04 11.30
C VAL A 477 37.82 -19.52 10.99
N LYS A 478 36.71 -20.31 11.05
CA LYS A 478 36.66 -21.73 10.65
C LYS A 478 36.30 -21.87 9.16
N PRO A 479 36.77 -22.89 8.43
CA PRO A 479 36.52 -23.05 7.00
C PRO A 479 35.05 -23.37 6.68
N GLY A 480 34.47 -22.64 5.73
CA GLY A 480 33.10 -22.86 5.18
C GLY A 480 32.59 -21.60 4.51
N GLY A 481 32.36 -21.58 3.22
CA GLY A 481 31.86 -20.58 2.28
C GLY A 481 31.53 -19.12 2.70
N GLU A 482 31.07 -18.88 3.90
CA GLU A 482 30.87 -17.52 4.46
C GLU A 482 32.19 -16.94 5.02
N SER A 483 33.17 -17.78 5.29
CA SER A 483 34.48 -17.42 5.84
C SER A 483 35.31 -16.62 4.83
N GLU A 484 35.28 -17.01 3.57
CA GLU A 484 36.11 -16.40 2.52
C GLU A 484 35.73 -14.95 2.23
N VAL A 485 34.43 -14.64 2.27
CA VAL A 485 33.95 -13.26 2.15
C VAL A 485 34.32 -12.45 3.37
N ARG A 486 34.20 -13.02 4.57
CA ARG A 486 34.53 -12.36 5.82
C ARG A 486 36.06 -12.07 5.90
N ASP A 487 36.91 -13.01 5.44
CA ASP A 487 38.36 -12.82 5.36
C ASP A 487 38.72 -11.69 4.38
N SER A 488 38.06 -11.65 3.24
CA SER A 488 38.24 -10.58 2.24
C SER A 488 37.75 -9.22 2.73
N LEU A 489 36.67 -9.19 3.51
CA LEU A 489 36.16 -7.98 4.18
C LEU A 489 37.17 -7.53 5.26
N ALA A 490 37.71 -8.45 6.06
CA ALA A 490 38.70 -8.15 7.07
C ALA A 490 39.98 -7.60 6.47
N LEU A 491 40.44 -8.19 5.34
CA LEU A 491 41.55 -7.67 4.57
C LEU A 491 41.34 -6.23 4.09
N SER A 492 40.12 -5.92 3.68
CA SER A 492 39.76 -4.58 3.21
C SER A 492 39.59 -3.60 4.36
N TYR A 493 39.13 -4.07 5.52
CA TYR A 493 38.89 -3.27 6.72
C TYR A 493 40.18 -2.92 7.48
N ALA A 494 41.09 -3.90 7.65
CA ALA A 494 42.28 -3.74 8.45
C ALA A 494 43.21 -2.54 8.07
N PRO A 495 43.36 -2.18 6.79
CA PRO A 495 44.19 -1.04 6.39
C PRO A 495 43.48 0.30 6.42
N LEU A 496 42.16 0.32 6.75
CA LEU A 496 41.40 1.57 6.75
C LEU A 496 41.95 2.57 7.77
N SER A 497 41.94 3.82 7.39
CA SER A 497 42.13 4.90 8.34
C SER A 497 41.07 4.87 9.44
N ALA A 498 41.37 5.37 10.62
CA ALA A 498 40.39 5.47 11.71
C ALA A 498 39.12 6.23 11.27
N ALA A 499 39.26 7.23 10.40
CA ALA A 499 38.12 7.98 9.82
C ALA A 499 37.27 7.11 8.90
N ALA A 500 37.86 6.32 8.01
CA ALA A 500 37.17 5.42 7.10
C ALA A 500 36.49 4.28 7.84
N ALA A 501 37.16 3.65 8.83
CA ALA A 501 36.53 2.66 9.68
C ALA A 501 35.30 3.23 10.41
N ARG A 502 35.45 4.45 10.95
CA ARG A 502 34.35 5.16 11.61
C ARG A 502 33.15 5.43 10.68
N VAL A 503 33.38 5.92 9.46
CA VAL A 503 32.32 6.16 8.46
C VAL A 503 31.62 4.87 8.10
N LEU A 504 32.36 3.76 7.92
CA LEU A 504 31.81 2.45 7.62
C LEU A 504 30.93 1.91 8.76
N GLN A 505 31.41 2.01 10.00
CA GLN A 505 30.65 1.61 11.21
C GLN A 505 29.36 2.42 11.37
N VAL A 506 29.45 3.75 11.21
CA VAL A 506 28.28 4.66 11.27
C VAL A 506 27.29 4.35 10.15
N GLY A 507 27.80 4.07 8.94
CA GLY A 507 26.97 3.63 7.81
C GLY A 507 26.21 2.33 8.09
N ALA A 508 26.81 1.40 8.86
CA ALA A 508 26.13 0.17 9.27
C ALA A 508 25.05 0.39 10.35
N LEU A 509 25.17 1.46 11.16
CA LEU A 509 24.14 1.87 12.13
C LEU A 509 22.97 2.61 11.46
N HIS A 510 23.15 3.12 10.25
CA HIS A 510 22.10 3.77 9.47
C HIS A 510 21.16 2.71 8.90
N PRO A 511 19.84 2.75 9.22
CA PRO A 511 18.91 1.67 8.85
C PRO A 511 18.44 1.75 7.40
N GLY A 512 18.55 2.92 6.76
CA GLY A 512 18.12 3.13 5.38
C GLY A 512 19.01 2.39 4.37
N PRO A 513 18.49 2.14 3.17
CA PRO A 513 19.22 1.47 2.10
C PRO A 513 20.37 2.32 1.57
N GLU A 514 20.28 3.64 1.68
CA GLU A 514 21.18 4.63 1.12
C GLU A 514 21.50 5.73 2.13
N ILE A 515 22.67 6.34 2.00
CA ILE A 515 23.13 7.43 2.87
C ILE A 515 23.60 8.60 1.99
N GLY A 516 23.14 9.81 2.29
CA GLY A 516 23.62 11.03 1.63
C GLY A 516 25.01 11.43 2.10
N LEU A 517 25.84 11.94 1.17
CA LEU A 517 27.19 12.41 1.49
C LEU A 517 27.18 13.54 2.52
N ASP A 518 26.21 14.42 2.43
CA ASP A 518 26.04 15.59 3.27
C ASP A 518 25.82 15.26 4.76
N VAL A 519 25.19 14.10 5.05
CA VAL A 519 24.88 13.70 6.41
C VAL A 519 26.01 12.90 7.07
N ILE A 520 26.93 12.33 6.30
CA ILE A 520 28.01 11.48 6.81
C ILE A 520 28.91 12.23 7.82
N PRO A 521 29.38 13.48 7.57
CA PRO A 521 30.19 14.21 8.54
C PRO A 521 29.47 14.40 9.88
N PHE A 522 28.20 14.75 9.84
CA PHE A 522 27.39 14.95 11.03
C PHE A 522 27.18 13.65 11.82
N LEU A 523 26.82 12.55 11.14
CA LEU A 523 26.63 11.26 11.80
C LEU A 523 27.93 10.70 12.38
N SER A 524 29.02 10.80 11.64
CA SER A 524 30.33 10.30 12.08
C SER A 524 31.02 11.18 13.14
N GLY A 525 30.62 12.45 13.23
CA GLY A 525 31.26 13.45 14.06
C GLY A 525 32.64 13.88 13.53
N LEU A 526 32.93 13.62 12.25
CA LEU A 526 34.16 13.98 11.60
C LEU A 526 34.08 15.36 10.92
N PRO A 527 35.16 16.13 10.86
CA PRO A 527 35.23 17.32 10.00
C PRO A 527 34.95 16.95 8.53
N LEU A 528 34.30 17.82 7.79
CA LEU A 528 33.90 17.59 6.39
C LEU A 528 35.07 17.05 5.51
N PRO A 529 36.27 17.63 5.51
CA PRO A 529 37.37 17.11 4.70
C PRO A 529 37.71 15.66 5.05
N ALA A 530 37.83 15.34 6.35
CA ALA A 530 38.16 14.00 6.81
C ALA A 530 37.05 12.98 6.47
N ALA A 531 35.77 13.38 6.51
CA ALA A 531 34.67 12.52 6.10
C ALA A 531 34.67 12.25 4.58
N LEU A 532 35.00 13.24 3.77
CA LEU A 532 35.11 13.10 2.31
C LEU A 532 36.27 12.16 1.94
N ASP A 533 37.45 12.37 2.56
CA ASP A 533 38.61 11.49 2.36
C ASP A 533 38.28 10.04 2.77
N ALA A 534 37.55 9.86 3.88
CA ALA A 534 37.11 8.56 4.35
C ALA A 534 36.14 7.87 3.37
N VAL A 535 35.19 8.62 2.83
CA VAL A 535 34.25 8.10 1.80
C VAL A 535 35.03 7.71 0.54
N ASP A 536 35.96 8.53 0.08
CA ASP A 536 36.81 8.21 -1.07
C ASP A 536 37.68 6.95 -0.83
N GLU A 537 38.19 6.77 0.36
CA GLU A 537 38.92 5.58 0.76
C GLU A 537 38.00 4.33 0.69
N LEU A 538 36.80 4.41 1.23
CA LEU A 538 35.83 3.31 1.21
C LEU A 538 35.36 2.98 -0.22
N LEU A 539 35.13 3.98 -1.07
CA LEU A 539 34.81 3.79 -2.48
C LEU A 539 35.93 3.07 -3.23
N ARG A 540 37.16 3.52 -3.05
CA ARG A 540 38.35 2.86 -3.65
C ARG A 540 38.49 1.43 -3.16
N GLY A 541 38.17 1.17 -1.89
CA GLY A 541 38.17 -0.17 -1.29
C GLY A 541 37.00 -1.05 -1.69
N SER A 542 36.03 -0.56 -2.48
CA SER A 542 34.78 -1.25 -2.84
C SER A 542 33.93 -1.67 -1.64
N LEU A 543 34.02 -0.92 -0.54
CA LEU A 543 33.21 -1.10 0.67
C LEU A 543 31.95 -0.22 0.64
N LEU A 544 31.91 0.79 -0.23
CA LEU A 544 30.73 1.59 -0.57
C LEU A 544 30.48 1.51 -2.07
N ASP A 545 29.24 1.49 -2.46
CA ASP A 545 28.79 1.61 -3.84
C ASP A 545 28.21 3.03 -4.06
N PRO A 546 28.69 3.81 -5.04
CA PRO A 546 28.17 5.13 -5.32
C PRO A 546 26.82 5.03 -6.04
N LEU A 547 25.92 5.99 -5.75
CA LEU A 547 24.61 6.15 -6.35
C LEU A 547 24.46 7.57 -6.94
N PRO A 548 23.50 7.81 -7.84
CA PRO A 548 23.18 9.15 -8.29
C PRO A 548 22.81 10.09 -7.13
N GLY A 549 23.09 11.39 -7.27
CA GLY A 549 22.71 12.39 -6.27
C GLY A 549 23.61 12.40 -5.01
N ASN A 550 24.89 12.05 -5.14
CA ASN A 550 25.84 11.98 -4.02
C ASN A 550 25.38 11.10 -2.86
N ARG A 551 24.80 9.96 -3.20
CA ARG A 551 24.38 8.94 -2.23
C ARG A 551 25.23 7.69 -2.33
N PHE A 552 25.22 6.88 -1.30
CA PHE A 552 26.02 5.67 -1.19
C PHE A 552 25.20 4.54 -0.60
N ARG A 553 25.54 3.31 -1.00
CA ARG A 553 24.97 2.08 -0.46
C ARG A 553 26.07 1.18 0.08
N LEU A 554 25.78 0.51 1.20
CA LEU A 554 26.56 -0.62 1.65
C LEU A 554 25.91 -1.92 1.14
N HIS A 555 26.72 -2.78 0.53
CA HIS A 555 26.29 -4.15 0.24
C HIS A 555 25.92 -4.87 1.55
N ASP A 556 24.88 -5.73 1.55
CA ASP A 556 24.36 -6.36 2.78
C ASP A 556 25.43 -7.07 3.62
N LEU A 557 26.36 -7.77 2.97
CA LEU A 557 27.45 -8.45 3.67
C LEU A 557 28.46 -7.46 4.25
N VAL A 558 28.74 -6.36 3.55
CA VAL A 558 29.59 -5.28 4.07
C VAL A 558 28.90 -4.62 5.25
N ARG A 559 27.60 -4.36 5.16
CA ARG A 559 26.79 -3.79 6.24
C ARG A 559 26.80 -4.70 7.48
N ALA A 560 26.57 -6.02 7.28
CA ALA A 560 26.59 -6.99 8.37
C ALA A 560 27.95 -7.04 9.06
N PHE A 561 29.05 -7.13 8.31
CA PHE A 561 30.41 -7.09 8.83
C PHE A 561 30.72 -5.78 9.57
N ALA A 562 30.38 -4.64 8.96
CA ALA A 562 30.60 -3.33 9.57
C ALA A 562 29.76 -3.13 10.84
N ARG A 563 28.56 -3.76 10.91
CA ARG A 563 27.74 -3.76 12.12
C ARG A 563 28.39 -4.54 13.25
N GLU A 564 28.93 -5.74 12.97
CA GLU A 564 29.71 -6.50 13.94
C GLU A 564 30.91 -5.69 14.45
N ARG A 565 31.63 -5.00 13.53
CA ARG A 565 32.74 -4.11 13.95
C ARG A 565 32.25 -2.94 14.81
N ALA A 566 31.13 -2.33 14.46
CA ALA A 566 30.53 -1.27 15.25
C ALA A 566 30.14 -1.75 16.67
N ASP A 567 29.54 -2.93 16.77
CA ASP A 567 29.13 -3.51 18.05
C ASP A 567 30.35 -3.91 18.94
N GLU A 568 31.49 -4.29 18.33
CA GLU A 568 32.71 -4.66 19.04
C GLU A 568 33.63 -3.46 19.38
N GLU A 569 33.74 -2.49 18.49
CA GLU A 569 34.73 -1.42 18.56
C GLU A 569 34.15 -0.08 19.05
N LEU A 570 32.85 0.19 18.85
CA LEU A 570 32.17 1.42 19.29
C LEU A 570 31.60 1.25 20.70
N PRO A 571 31.90 2.15 21.63
CA PRO A 571 31.22 2.18 22.91
C PRO A 571 29.69 2.31 22.71
N ALA A 572 28.89 1.65 23.56
CA ALA A 572 27.43 1.69 23.50
C ALA A 572 26.88 3.13 23.53
N ALA A 573 27.49 4.01 24.31
CA ALA A 573 27.14 5.43 24.37
C ALA A 573 27.37 6.14 23.02
N GLU A 574 28.43 5.79 22.32
CA GLU A 574 28.73 6.36 21.00
C GLU A 574 27.74 5.87 19.94
N SER A 575 27.43 4.57 19.93
CA SER A 575 26.40 3.99 19.06
C SER A 575 25.02 4.63 19.32
N ALA A 576 24.68 4.90 20.58
CA ALA A 576 23.48 5.63 20.95
C ALA A 576 23.51 7.08 20.46
N ALA A 577 24.67 7.75 20.60
CA ALA A 577 24.86 9.12 20.10
C ALA A 577 24.68 9.23 18.57
N VAL A 578 25.20 8.25 17.81
CA VAL A 578 25.00 8.19 16.34
C VAL A 578 23.52 8.06 16.00
N ARG A 579 22.81 7.14 16.67
CA ARG A 579 21.36 6.97 16.44
C ARG A 579 20.57 8.23 16.81
N ASN A 580 20.92 8.88 17.89
CA ASN A 580 20.28 10.11 18.30
C ASN A 580 20.55 11.27 17.32
N ARG A 581 21.78 11.41 16.81
CA ARG A 581 22.10 12.36 15.73
C ARG A 581 21.25 12.09 14.49
N LEU A 582 21.16 10.84 14.05
CA LEU A 582 20.33 10.45 12.91
C LEU A 582 18.86 10.84 13.10
N LEU A 583 18.29 10.49 14.25
CA LEU A 583 16.89 10.79 14.57
C LEU A 583 16.63 12.29 14.65
N SER A 584 17.50 13.03 15.32
CA SER A 584 17.44 14.48 15.44
C SER A 584 17.50 15.16 14.06
N TRP A 585 18.42 14.72 13.19
CA TRP A 585 18.51 15.22 11.81
C TRP A 585 17.25 14.91 10.99
N LEU A 586 16.82 13.64 11.00
CA LEU A 586 15.62 13.22 10.25
C LEU A 586 14.38 13.99 10.69
N LEU A 587 14.18 14.17 12.00
CA LEU A 587 13.03 14.90 12.51
C LEU A 587 13.08 16.39 12.11
N ALA A 588 14.21 17.04 12.31
CA ALA A 588 14.36 18.45 11.98
C ALA A 588 14.22 18.70 10.47
N ALA A 589 14.84 17.85 9.63
CA ALA A 589 14.73 17.93 8.18
C ALA A 589 13.28 17.66 7.72
N ALA A 590 12.63 16.62 8.26
CA ALA A 590 11.24 16.30 7.94
C ALA A 590 10.29 17.46 8.31
N ARG A 591 10.53 18.13 9.42
CA ARG A 591 9.73 19.29 9.84
C ARG A 591 9.89 20.49 8.93
N LEU A 592 11.11 20.82 8.50
CA LEU A 592 11.34 21.89 7.54
C LEU A 592 10.66 21.62 6.20
N CYS A 593 10.74 20.38 5.73
CA CYS A 593 10.09 19.95 4.49
C CYS A 593 8.57 19.88 4.64
N ASP A 594 8.04 19.42 5.78
CA ASP A 594 6.60 19.45 6.08
C ASP A 594 6.07 20.89 6.17
N ALA A 595 6.84 21.80 6.76
CA ALA A 595 6.50 23.24 6.81
C ALA A 595 6.42 23.84 5.40
N ALA A 596 7.33 23.48 4.49
CA ALA A 596 7.27 23.90 3.09
C ALA A 596 6.00 23.36 2.40
N LEU A 597 5.65 22.10 2.63
CA LEU A 597 4.41 21.51 2.12
C LEU A 597 3.14 22.14 2.72
N ARG A 598 3.20 22.67 3.92
CA ARG A 598 2.08 23.31 4.65
C ARG A 598 2.06 24.83 4.57
N SER A 599 2.95 25.43 3.81
CA SER A 599 3.10 26.89 3.72
C SER A 599 3.46 27.54 5.07
N GLY A 600 4.38 26.95 5.80
CA GLY A 600 4.92 27.49 7.05
C GLY A 600 4.14 27.17 8.33
N ARG A 601 3.10 26.31 8.27
CA ARG A 601 2.43 25.77 9.46
C ARG A 601 3.15 24.52 9.94
N GLY A 602 4.14 24.71 10.81
CA GLY A 602 4.80 23.58 11.49
C GLY A 602 3.89 22.89 12.49
N LEU A 603 4.22 21.65 12.83
CA LEU A 603 3.65 20.98 14.00
C LEU A 603 4.18 21.67 15.27
N PRO A 604 3.38 21.82 16.33
CA PRO A 604 3.86 22.34 17.59
C PRO A 604 4.87 21.35 18.18
N ASP A 605 6.11 21.76 18.32
CA ASP A 605 7.16 20.92 18.89
C ASP A 605 8.38 21.78 19.29
N ASP A 606 9.04 21.38 20.36
CA ASP A 606 10.14 22.11 20.98
C ASP A 606 11.52 21.46 20.72
N LEU A 607 11.58 20.32 20.02
CA LEU A 607 12.85 19.68 19.71
C LEU A 607 13.63 20.48 18.65
N SER A 608 14.75 21.03 19.05
CA SER A 608 15.72 21.65 18.15
C SER A 608 16.53 20.58 17.42
N ALA A 609 16.97 20.91 16.20
CA ALA A 609 18.00 20.13 15.54
C ALA A 609 19.27 20.08 16.38
N ALA A 610 20.00 18.95 16.33
CA ALA A 610 21.33 18.88 16.90
C ALA A 610 22.24 19.89 16.19
N GLU A 611 23.12 20.52 16.95
CA GLU A 611 24.09 21.50 16.43
C GLU A 611 24.93 20.89 15.30
N GLY A 612 25.08 21.62 14.18
CA GLY A 612 25.83 21.19 13.00
C GLY A 612 25.10 20.21 12.07
N ALA A 613 23.80 19.92 12.29
CA ALA A 613 23.02 19.07 11.40
C ALA A 613 22.87 19.73 9.99
N PRO A 614 23.12 18.99 8.90
CA PRO A 614 22.97 19.50 7.53
C PRO A 614 21.49 19.51 7.16
N LEU A 615 20.81 20.58 7.52
CA LEU A 615 19.37 20.70 7.31
C LEU A 615 19.05 21.13 5.88
N PRO A 616 18.02 20.56 5.24
CA PRO A 616 17.56 21.03 3.95
C PRO A 616 16.96 22.44 4.07
N ALA A 617 17.14 23.25 3.04
CA ALA A 617 16.52 24.56 2.93
C ALA A 617 15.54 24.57 1.74
N PRO A 618 14.34 23.94 1.91
CA PRO A 618 13.38 23.84 0.83
C PRO A 618 12.88 25.25 0.46
N ALA A 619 13.04 25.63 -0.80
CA ALA A 619 12.58 26.91 -1.31
C ALA A 619 11.06 26.88 -1.59
N ASP A 620 10.53 25.72 -1.92
CA ASP A 620 9.13 25.53 -2.29
C ASP A 620 8.59 24.12 -1.87
N GLU A 621 7.31 23.88 -2.18
CA GLU A 621 6.67 22.58 -1.94
C GLU A 621 7.35 21.42 -2.71
N GLY A 622 7.91 21.69 -3.89
CA GLY A 622 8.58 20.69 -4.72
C GLY A 622 9.88 20.20 -4.10
N ASP A 623 10.65 21.11 -3.49
CA ASP A 623 11.87 20.75 -2.77
C ASP A 623 11.56 19.89 -1.56
N GLY A 624 10.57 20.30 -0.75
CA GLY A 624 10.14 19.53 0.40
C GLY A 624 9.69 18.12 0.03
N ARG A 625 8.92 17.99 -1.06
CA ARG A 625 8.49 16.69 -1.58
C ARG A 625 9.66 15.82 -2.04
N ARG A 626 10.63 16.39 -2.79
CA ARG A 626 11.81 15.65 -3.25
C ARG A 626 12.63 15.09 -2.11
N TRP A 627 12.80 15.84 -1.04
CA TRP A 627 13.49 15.37 0.15
C TRP A 627 12.76 14.16 0.78
N PHE A 628 11.44 14.23 0.95
CA PHE A 628 10.67 13.09 1.42
C PHE A 628 10.77 11.88 0.48
N GLU A 629 10.73 12.09 -0.83
CA GLU A 629 10.90 11.01 -1.80
C GLU A 629 12.27 10.30 -1.66
N GLN A 630 13.31 11.04 -1.32
CA GLN A 630 14.67 10.52 -1.12
C GLN A 630 14.84 9.79 0.21
N GLU A 631 14.28 10.34 1.29
CA GLU A 631 14.50 9.80 2.64
C GLU A 631 13.34 8.93 3.15
N HIS A 632 12.30 8.72 2.36
CA HIS A 632 11.11 7.98 2.78
C HIS A 632 11.43 6.57 3.30
N GLU A 633 12.27 5.82 2.59
CA GLU A 633 12.67 4.47 2.99
C GLU A 633 13.50 4.49 4.28
N THR A 634 14.39 5.49 4.45
CA THR A 634 15.14 5.69 5.70
C THR A 634 14.20 5.97 6.87
N LEU A 635 13.23 6.87 6.68
CA LEU A 635 12.24 7.22 7.70
C LEU A 635 11.39 6.00 8.11
N LEU A 636 10.94 5.20 7.15
CA LEU A 636 10.21 3.96 7.44
C LEU A 636 11.11 2.94 8.15
N ALA A 637 12.35 2.77 7.71
CA ALA A 637 13.30 1.85 8.32
C ALA A 637 13.59 2.21 9.80
N VAL A 638 13.73 3.48 10.11
CA VAL A 638 13.85 3.97 11.49
C VAL A 638 12.62 3.61 12.33
N LEU A 639 11.42 3.86 11.80
CA LEU A 639 10.17 3.62 12.52
C LEU A 639 9.86 2.13 12.73
N ASP A 640 10.31 1.27 11.85
CA ASP A 640 10.08 -0.18 11.91
C ASP A 640 11.22 -0.96 12.62
N SER A 641 12.44 -0.41 12.70
CA SER A 641 13.59 -1.10 13.27
C SER A 641 13.54 -1.21 14.79
N PRO A 642 13.84 -2.40 15.35
CA PRO A 642 13.95 -2.61 16.80
C PRO A 642 14.99 -1.71 17.49
N ASP A 643 16.06 -1.35 16.79
CA ASP A 643 17.18 -0.55 17.32
C ASP A 643 16.77 0.87 17.74
N PHE A 644 15.67 1.35 17.18
CA PHE A 644 15.14 2.70 17.44
C PHE A 644 13.92 2.71 18.38
N ARG A 645 13.48 1.53 18.86
CA ARG A 645 12.38 1.45 19.86
C ARG A 645 12.64 2.23 21.13
N PRO A 646 13.88 2.28 21.68
CA PRO A 646 14.13 3.07 22.89
C PRO A 646 13.94 4.58 22.76
N TYR A 647 13.84 5.09 21.53
CA TYR A 647 13.72 6.53 21.25
C TYR A 647 12.24 6.90 21.01
N ALA A 648 11.40 6.69 22.02
CA ALA A 648 9.95 6.88 21.93
C ALA A 648 9.56 8.27 21.42
N GLU A 649 10.27 9.32 21.85
CA GLU A 649 10.06 10.71 21.47
C GLU A 649 10.09 10.96 19.95
N TYR A 650 10.95 10.26 19.20
CA TYR A 650 11.01 10.38 17.73
C TYR A 650 9.95 9.52 17.05
N ARG A 651 9.55 8.42 17.69
CA ARG A 651 8.61 7.46 17.08
C ARG A 651 7.18 7.98 16.93
N TRP A 652 6.78 8.95 17.72
CA TRP A 652 5.49 9.62 17.52
C TRP A 652 5.61 10.91 16.72
N ARG A 653 6.75 11.62 16.81
CA ARG A 653 6.96 12.89 16.07
C ARG A 653 7.22 12.70 14.58
N LEU A 654 8.00 11.70 14.20
CA LEU A 654 8.29 11.43 12.78
C LEU A 654 7.04 11.09 11.96
N PRO A 655 6.10 10.23 12.41
CA PRO A 655 4.83 10.03 11.69
C PRO A 655 4.02 11.30 11.51
N LEU A 656 4.04 12.21 12.49
CA LEU A 656 3.36 13.50 12.36
C LEU A 656 4.03 14.41 11.33
N ALA A 657 5.36 14.44 11.29
CA ALA A 657 6.12 15.18 10.28
C ALA A 657 5.94 14.62 8.86
N LEU A 658 5.67 13.31 8.73
CA LEU A 658 5.38 12.65 7.45
C LEU A 658 3.94 12.85 6.96
N CYS A 659 3.04 13.33 7.81
CA CYS A 659 1.60 13.23 7.54
C CYS A 659 1.14 14.03 6.32
N CYS A 660 1.68 15.22 6.08
CA CYS A 660 1.32 16.02 4.91
C CYS A 660 1.78 15.35 3.61
N TYR A 661 3.00 14.85 3.59
CA TYR A 661 3.53 14.09 2.48
C TYR A 661 2.68 12.84 2.21
N HIS A 662 2.36 12.04 3.24
CA HIS A 662 1.53 10.86 3.11
C HIS A 662 0.09 11.19 2.68
N THR A 663 -0.51 12.25 3.18
CA THR A 663 -1.87 12.66 2.79
C THR A 663 -1.97 12.95 1.30
N ARG A 664 -0.94 13.57 0.73
CA ARG A 664 -0.90 14.00 -0.67
C ARG A 664 -0.43 12.89 -1.63
N ASN A 665 0.54 12.07 -1.19
CA ASN A 665 1.26 11.15 -2.06
C ASN A 665 1.04 9.66 -1.72
N GLY A 666 0.42 9.32 -0.55
CA GLY A 666 0.40 7.97 0.00
C GLY A 666 1.80 7.52 0.50
N PRO A 667 1.97 6.28 0.94
CA PRO A 667 0.98 5.20 1.08
C PRO A 667 0.09 5.34 2.34
N TRP A 668 -1.20 5.47 2.16
CA TRP A 668 -2.13 5.79 3.26
C TRP A 668 -2.26 4.67 4.30
N LEU A 669 -2.18 3.39 3.91
CA LEU A 669 -2.23 2.27 4.88
C LEU A 669 -1.03 2.28 5.82
N THR A 670 0.17 2.57 5.30
CA THR A 670 1.37 2.73 6.13
C THR A 670 1.22 3.93 7.06
N ALA A 671 0.72 5.06 6.55
CA ALA A 671 0.46 6.25 7.34
C ALA A 671 -0.54 5.99 8.47
N GLU A 672 -1.65 5.29 8.20
CA GLU A 672 -2.63 4.89 9.23
C GLU A 672 -1.98 4.10 10.34
N ARG A 673 -1.19 3.08 10.01
CA ARG A 673 -0.48 2.25 11.00
C ARG A 673 0.48 3.07 11.86
N LEU A 674 1.29 3.91 11.21
CA LEU A 674 2.29 4.73 11.90
C LEU A 674 1.63 5.76 12.83
N LEU A 675 0.56 6.41 12.39
CA LEU A 675 -0.18 7.39 13.17
C LEU A 675 -0.97 6.76 14.32
N ALA A 676 -1.54 5.57 14.11
CA ALA A 676 -2.17 4.81 15.19
C ALA A 676 -1.14 4.44 16.26
N SER A 677 0.06 3.97 15.85
CA SER A 677 1.16 3.72 16.80
C SER A 677 1.62 4.99 17.51
N ALA A 678 1.68 6.12 16.83
CA ALA A 678 2.03 7.40 17.42
C ALA A 678 0.99 7.84 18.49
N ALA A 679 -0.29 7.64 18.22
CA ALA A 679 -1.37 7.95 19.19
C ALA A 679 -1.22 7.09 20.46
N GLU A 680 -0.92 5.80 20.36
CA GLU A 680 -0.69 4.95 21.53
C GLU A 680 0.58 5.36 22.29
N ILE A 681 1.69 5.64 21.60
CA ILE A 681 2.93 6.09 22.25
C ILE A 681 2.71 7.41 23.01
N THR A 682 2.02 8.39 22.42
CA THR A 682 1.73 9.66 23.09
C THR A 682 0.86 9.47 24.33
N LYS A 683 -0.05 8.49 24.31
CA LYS A 683 -0.90 8.15 25.44
C LYS A 683 -0.12 7.53 26.60
N GLU A 684 0.85 6.68 26.30
CA GLU A 684 1.62 5.95 27.28
C GLU A 684 2.79 6.75 27.86
N GLU A 685 3.51 7.50 27.00
CA GLU A 685 4.80 8.09 27.34
C GLU A 685 4.75 9.56 27.74
N LEU A 686 3.73 10.31 27.31
CA LEU A 686 3.70 11.75 27.60
C LEU A 686 2.97 12.07 28.90
N PRO A 687 3.49 13.03 29.71
CA PRO A 687 2.77 13.58 30.85
C PRO A 687 1.68 14.58 30.40
N GLU A 688 0.72 14.88 31.26
CA GLU A 688 -0.16 16.04 31.08
C GLU A 688 0.60 17.38 31.29
N PRO A 689 0.29 18.46 30.57
CA PRO A 689 -0.79 18.59 29.55
C PRO A 689 -0.43 18.12 28.13
N ASP A 690 0.83 17.80 27.88
CA ASP A 690 1.33 17.46 26.53
C ASP A 690 0.64 16.24 25.95
N ARG A 691 0.32 15.24 26.76
CA ARG A 691 -0.43 14.07 26.36
C ARG A 691 -1.73 14.45 25.64
N THR A 692 -2.58 15.22 26.31
CA THR A 692 -3.88 15.63 25.77
C THR A 692 -3.71 16.43 24.47
N ARG A 693 -2.74 17.35 24.42
CA ARG A 693 -2.44 18.17 23.24
C ARG A 693 -1.98 17.33 22.04
N TYR A 694 -0.96 16.49 22.22
CA TYR A 694 -0.42 15.70 21.11
C TYR A 694 -1.35 14.57 20.69
N GLN A 695 -2.15 14.02 21.57
CA GLN A 695 -3.22 13.10 21.19
C GLN A 695 -4.26 13.77 20.28
N ALA A 696 -4.64 15.02 20.57
CA ALA A 696 -5.52 15.78 19.68
C ALA A 696 -4.96 15.85 18.26
N VAL A 697 -3.67 16.16 18.13
CA VAL A 697 -2.98 16.22 16.84
C VAL A 697 -2.94 14.84 16.16
N CYS A 698 -2.56 13.78 16.88
CA CYS A 698 -2.48 12.42 16.35
C CYS A 698 -3.83 11.94 15.81
N HIS A 699 -4.91 12.11 16.57
CA HIS A 699 -6.26 11.71 16.17
C HIS A 699 -6.75 12.52 14.96
N ARG A 700 -6.46 13.83 14.90
CA ARG A 700 -6.80 14.66 13.74
C ARG A 700 -6.14 14.17 12.45
N VAL A 701 -4.84 13.91 12.52
CA VAL A 701 -4.09 13.45 11.33
C VAL A 701 -4.49 12.05 10.94
N LEU A 702 -4.70 11.15 11.91
CA LEU A 702 -5.20 9.80 11.70
C LEU A 702 -6.57 9.81 11.02
N GLY A 703 -7.50 10.64 11.53
CA GLY A 703 -8.82 10.81 10.93
C GLY A 703 -8.76 11.29 9.49
N ASN A 704 -7.85 12.21 9.15
CA ASN A 704 -7.67 12.67 7.78
C ASN A 704 -7.13 11.55 6.85
N ILE A 705 -6.21 10.71 7.31
CA ILE A 705 -5.73 9.55 6.54
C ILE A 705 -6.86 8.51 6.36
N GLN A 706 -7.66 8.26 7.42
CA GLN A 706 -8.81 7.36 7.33
C GLN A 706 -9.89 7.88 6.38
N ARG A 707 -10.07 9.20 6.29
CA ARG A 707 -10.92 9.84 5.28
C ARG A 707 -10.42 9.51 3.86
N LYS A 708 -9.10 9.62 3.61
CA LYS A 708 -8.49 9.25 2.32
C LYS A 708 -8.66 7.75 2.00
N LEU A 709 -8.66 6.89 3.02
CA LEU A 709 -8.96 5.47 2.91
C LEU A 709 -10.47 5.17 2.81
N ARG A 710 -11.32 6.20 2.83
CA ARG A 710 -12.80 6.11 2.84
C ARG A 710 -13.36 5.32 4.04
N LYS A 711 -12.63 5.25 5.12
CA LYS A 711 -13.06 4.68 6.42
C LYS A 711 -13.81 5.75 7.22
N PHE A 712 -14.91 6.27 6.67
CA PHE A 712 -15.57 7.48 7.13
C PHE A 712 -16.01 7.43 8.59
N GLY A 713 -16.55 6.30 9.08
CA GLY A 713 -16.94 6.19 10.49
C GLY A 713 -15.75 6.28 11.45
N LEU A 714 -14.60 5.68 11.09
CA LEU A 714 -13.38 5.81 11.89
C LEU A 714 -12.79 7.23 11.81
N ALA A 715 -12.85 7.84 10.64
CA ALA A 715 -12.39 9.21 10.44
C ALA A 715 -13.20 10.19 11.28
N GLU A 716 -14.53 10.07 11.27
CA GLU A 716 -15.43 10.90 12.06
C GLU A 716 -15.17 10.75 13.55
N HIS A 717 -15.05 9.50 14.05
CA HIS A 717 -14.72 9.23 15.43
C HIS A 717 -13.40 9.90 15.85
N ASN A 718 -12.34 9.73 15.07
CA ASN A 718 -11.03 10.30 15.41
C ASN A 718 -11.02 11.83 15.32
N LEU A 719 -11.70 12.42 14.34
CA LEU A 719 -11.80 13.88 14.23
C LEU A 719 -12.62 14.50 15.37
N ALA A 720 -13.74 13.89 15.75
CA ALA A 720 -14.54 14.33 16.90
C ALA A 720 -13.75 14.21 18.21
N LEU A 721 -13.04 13.09 18.40
CA LEU A 721 -12.14 12.92 19.56
C LEU A 721 -11.02 13.97 19.59
N SER A 722 -10.44 14.28 18.43
CA SER A 722 -9.41 15.33 18.31
C SER A 722 -9.93 16.70 18.76
N ILE A 723 -11.14 17.08 18.35
CA ILE A 723 -11.77 18.35 18.77
C ILE A 723 -11.96 18.37 20.29
N THR A 724 -12.52 17.31 20.85
CA THR A 724 -12.74 17.19 22.32
C THR A 724 -11.42 17.28 23.11
N LEU A 725 -10.36 16.65 22.61
CA LEU A 725 -9.04 16.70 23.23
C LEU A 725 -8.42 18.10 23.10
N ALA A 726 -8.57 18.77 21.95
CA ALA A 726 -8.09 20.12 21.73
C ALA A 726 -8.81 21.13 22.62
N GLU A 727 -10.12 20.98 22.85
CA GLU A 727 -10.88 21.77 23.81
C GLU A 727 -10.32 21.59 25.23
N ARG A 728 -10.09 20.34 25.65
CA ARG A 728 -9.54 20.03 26.99
C ARG A 728 -8.12 20.53 27.17
N ALA A 729 -7.34 20.61 26.11
CA ALA A 729 -5.98 21.12 26.11
C ALA A 729 -5.89 22.65 25.98
N ASP A 730 -7.03 23.37 25.93
CA ASP A 730 -7.10 24.80 25.62
C ASP A 730 -6.26 25.18 24.39
N ALA A 731 -6.40 24.39 23.33
CA ALA A 731 -5.65 24.49 22.07
C ALA A 731 -6.58 24.91 20.91
N PRO A 732 -6.99 26.19 20.83
CA PRO A 732 -7.99 26.64 19.87
C PRO A 732 -7.57 26.48 18.42
N LEU A 733 -6.27 26.53 18.12
CA LEU A 733 -5.76 26.25 16.79
C LEU A 733 -5.98 24.79 16.37
N ASP A 734 -5.76 23.84 17.28
CA ASP A 734 -6.00 22.41 16.98
C ASP A 734 -7.48 22.09 16.90
N GLN A 735 -8.31 22.79 17.70
CA GLN A 735 -9.77 22.75 17.60
C GLN A 735 -10.24 23.24 16.22
N ALA A 736 -9.75 24.40 15.76
CA ALA A 736 -10.06 24.93 14.43
C ALA A 736 -9.65 23.96 13.31
N ASN A 737 -8.43 23.42 13.41
CA ASN A 737 -7.94 22.39 12.47
C ASN A 737 -8.81 21.12 12.47
N GLY A 738 -9.29 20.69 13.64
CA GLY A 738 -10.20 19.55 13.79
C GLY A 738 -11.53 19.78 13.07
N HIS A 739 -12.17 20.92 13.32
CA HIS A 739 -13.41 21.31 12.64
C HIS A 739 -13.23 21.44 11.13
N GLN A 740 -12.12 22.01 10.65
CA GLN A 740 -11.80 22.08 9.23
C GLN A 740 -11.71 20.69 8.59
N GLN A 741 -11.04 19.74 9.24
CA GLN A 741 -10.95 18.37 8.69
C GLN A 741 -12.30 17.65 8.73
N LEU A 742 -13.12 17.90 9.75
CA LEU A 742 -14.45 17.33 9.85
C LEU A 742 -15.38 17.94 8.80
N SER A 743 -15.25 19.23 8.47
CA SER A 743 -16.02 19.86 7.38
C SER A 743 -15.71 19.19 6.03
N VAL A 744 -14.45 18.91 5.73
CA VAL A 744 -14.05 18.21 4.50
C VAL A 744 -14.52 16.75 4.51
N LEU A 745 -14.57 16.09 5.67
CA LEU A 745 -15.12 14.74 5.78
C LEU A 745 -16.62 14.74 5.48
N GLN A 746 -17.38 15.70 6.02
CA GLN A 746 -18.81 15.83 5.77
C GLN A 746 -19.11 16.21 4.30
N GLU A 747 -18.25 17.03 3.68
CA GLU A 747 -18.25 17.31 2.25
C GLU A 747 -18.10 16.03 1.42
N ASP A 748 -17.09 15.19 1.72
CA ASP A 748 -16.86 13.90 1.05
C ASP A 748 -18.04 12.92 1.20
N GLN A 749 -18.86 13.08 2.23
CA GLN A 749 -20.08 12.29 2.47
C GLN A 749 -21.34 12.91 1.84
N GLY A 750 -21.25 14.12 1.30
CA GLY A 750 -22.39 14.87 0.75
C GLY A 750 -23.31 15.52 1.82
N ASN A 751 -22.83 15.61 3.06
CA ASN A 751 -23.56 16.22 4.17
C ASN A 751 -23.31 17.75 4.21
N TRP A 752 -23.73 18.45 3.17
CA TRP A 752 -23.38 19.85 2.91
C TRP A 752 -23.71 20.81 4.04
N ALA A 753 -24.84 20.63 4.74
CA ALA A 753 -25.21 21.47 5.88
C ALA A 753 -24.23 21.31 7.04
N ALA A 754 -23.89 20.08 7.42
CA ALA A 754 -22.93 19.80 8.47
C ALA A 754 -21.52 20.26 8.07
N ALA A 755 -21.15 20.07 6.81
CA ALA A 755 -19.87 20.53 6.28
C ALA A 755 -19.71 22.05 6.40
N ARG A 756 -20.75 22.81 6.03
CA ARG A 756 -20.79 24.26 6.18
C ARG A 756 -20.69 24.69 7.64
N ASP A 757 -21.46 24.07 8.51
CA ASP A 757 -21.48 24.43 9.93
C ASP A 757 -20.09 24.23 10.57
N HIS A 758 -19.41 23.13 10.28
CA HIS A 758 -18.03 22.90 10.73
C HIS A 758 -17.02 23.86 10.07
N ALA A 759 -17.17 24.19 8.79
CA ALA A 759 -16.33 25.18 8.12
C ALA A 759 -16.48 26.57 8.77
N THR A 760 -17.72 26.98 9.11
CA THR A 760 -17.99 28.26 9.79
C THR A 760 -17.38 28.30 11.20
N ILE A 761 -17.51 27.23 11.97
CA ILE A 761 -16.87 27.14 13.30
C ILE A 761 -15.35 27.26 13.17
N ALA A 762 -14.76 26.52 12.24
CA ALA A 762 -13.32 26.60 11.98
C ALA A 762 -12.86 28.02 11.57
N GLY A 763 -13.61 28.65 10.65
CA GLY A 763 -13.36 30.02 10.19
C GLY A 763 -13.37 31.02 11.35
N SER A 764 -14.41 30.97 12.19
CA SER A 764 -14.54 31.85 13.36
C SER A 764 -13.41 31.67 14.38
N LEU A 765 -12.97 30.43 14.62
CA LEU A 765 -11.82 30.16 15.48
C LEU A 765 -10.53 30.71 14.89
N TYR A 766 -10.30 30.55 13.60
CA TYR A 766 -9.12 31.12 12.92
C TYR A 766 -9.14 32.67 12.92
N GLU A 767 -10.31 33.30 12.77
CA GLU A 767 -10.46 34.76 12.89
C GLU A 767 -10.08 35.26 14.28
N VAL A 768 -10.53 34.59 15.33
CA VAL A 768 -10.16 34.92 16.73
C VAL A 768 -8.65 34.77 16.93
N LEU A 769 -8.01 33.82 16.25
CA LEU A 769 -6.56 33.60 16.29
C LEU A 769 -5.76 34.52 15.38
N ALA A 770 -6.41 35.39 14.63
CA ALA A 770 -5.80 36.22 13.56
C ALA A 770 -5.01 35.38 12.56
N ASP A 771 -5.47 34.16 12.27
CA ASP A 771 -4.86 33.24 11.32
C ASP A 771 -5.54 33.34 9.95
N ASP A 772 -5.16 34.35 9.18
CA ASP A 772 -5.66 34.59 7.82
C ASP A 772 -5.53 33.34 6.91
N ARG A 773 -4.50 32.51 7.14
CA ARG A 773 -4.30 31.27 6.37
C ARG A 773 -5.33 30.21 6.71
N GLY A 774 -5.71 30.12 7.97
CA GLY A 774 -6.75 29.23 8.44
C GLY A 774 -8.10 29.62 7.86
N VAL A 775 -8.46 30.90 7.97
CA VAL A 775 -9.66 31.44 7.34
C VAL A 775 -9.68 31.15 5.86
N ALA A 776 -8.59 31.45 5.13
CA ALA A 776 -8.47 31.16 3.71
C ALA A 776 -8.69 29.67 3.37
N ALA A 777 -8.25 28.76 4.24
CA ALA A 777 -8.39 27.32 3.99
C ALA A 777 -9.83 26.77 4.17
N THR A 778 -10.71 27.49 4.90
CA THR A 778 -12.12 27.08 5.08
C THR A 778 -13.03 27.58 3.97
N LEU A 779 -12.70 28.72 3.34
CA LEU A 779 -13.53 29.41 2.36
C LEU A 779 -13.93 28.55 1.15
N PRO A 780 -13.05 27.73 0.53
CA PRO A 780 -13.45 26.87 -0.59
C PRO A 780 -14.56 25.89 -0.21
N THR A 781 -14.47 25.25 0.96
CA THR A 781 -15.51 24.32 1.44
C THR A 781 -16.80 25.07 1.77
N GLU A 782 -16.74 26.23 2.42
CA GLU A 782 -17.92 27.06 2.71
C GLU A 782 -18.66 27.45 1.44
N ILE A 783 -17.92 27.98 0.44
CA ILE A 783 -18.48 28.39 -0.86
C ILE A 783 -19.06 27.17 -1.60
N HIS A 784 -18.36 26.05 -1.59
CA HIS A 784 -18.86 24.81 -2.20
C HIS A 784 -20.14 24.31 -1.54
N CYS A 785 -20.21 24.38 -0.21
CA CYS A 785 -21.44 24.01 0.49
C CYS A 785 -22.62 24.89 0.11
N HIS A 786 -22.46 26.21 -0.02
CA HIS A 786 -23.51 27.11 -0.52
C HIS A 786 -23.96 26.74 -1.93
N LEU A 787 -23.00 26.39 -2.81
CA LEU A 787 -23.30 25.92 -4.16
C LEU A 787 -24.18 24.66 -4.15
N GLU A 788 -23.82 23.65 -3.36
CA GLU A 788 -24.49 22.35 -3.32
C GLU A 788 -25.83 22.40 -2.55
N LEU A 789 -25.99 23.38 -1.62
CA LEU A 789 -27.27 23.65 -0.96
C LEU A 789 -28.25 24.43 -1.85
N GLY A 790 -27.83 24.85 -3.04
CA GLY A 790 -28.70 25.48 -4.03
C GLY A 790 -28.62 27.02 -4.09
N ASP A 791 -27.65 27.62 -3.42
CA ASP A 791 -27.45 29.07 -3.36
C ASP A 791 -26.15 29.54 -4.06
N PRO A 792 -25.99 29.36 -5.39
CA PRO A 792 -24.78 29.75 -6.10
C PRO A 792 -24.55 31.28 -6.09
N ALA A 793 -25.59 32.07 -5.95
CA ALA A 793 -25.46 33.53 -5.85
C ALA A 793 -24.78 33.94 -4.53
N LEU A 794 -25.20 33.34 -3.41
CA LEU A 794 -24.59 33.56 -2.09
C LEU A 794 -23.12 33.07 -2.07
N ALA A 795 -22.85 31.93 -2.74
CA ALA A 795 -21.49 31.44 -2.92
C ALA A 795 -20.58 32.48 -3.60
N LEU A 796 -21.06 33.16 -4.63
CA LEU A 796 -20.32 34.22 -5.34
C LEU A 796 -20.21 35.53 -4.58
N GLU A 797 -21.13 35.84 -3.66
CA GLU A 797 -21.04 37.04 -2.82
C GLU A 797 -19.79 37.02 -1.94
N ARG A 798 -19.38 35.81 -1.47
CA ARG A 798 -18.17 35.61 -0.66
C ARG A 798 -16.89 35.60 -1.49
N ALA A 799 -16.96 35.42 -2.81
CA ALA A 799 -15.81 35.23 -3.69
C ALA A 799 -14.79 36.37 -3.67
N PRO A 800 -15.15 37.68 -3.70
CA PRO A 800 -14.19 38.78 -3.69
C PRO A 800 -13.30 38.77 -2.45
N PHE A 801 -13.91 38.59 -1.27
CA PHE A 801 -13.20 38.48 0.00
C PHE A 801 -12.27 37.26 -0.01
N ALA A 802 -12.78 36.09 -0.46
CA ALA A 802 -12.00 34.87 -0.53
C ALA A 802 -10.78 35.01 -1.47
N LEU A 803 -10.93 35.61 -2.62
CA LEU A 803 -9.85 35.84 -3.60
C LEU A 803 -8.78 36.79 -3.05
N GLU A 804 -9.18 37.89 -2.40
CA GLU A 804 -8.24 38.81 -1.77
C GLU A 804 -7.42 38.12 -0.68
N LEU A 805 -8.10 37.44 0.23
CA LEU A 805 -7.44 36.73 1.34
C LEU A 805 -6.52 35.61 0.84
N MET A 806 -6.97 34.84 -0.14
CA MET A 806 -6.18 33.77 -0.76
C MET A 806 -4.93 34.31 -1.47
N THR A 807 -4.98 35.46 -2.08
CA THR A 807 -3.83 36.08 -2.75
C THR A 807 -2.77 36.46 -1.72
N ARG A 808 -3.18 36.95 -0.56
CA ARG A 808 -2.30 37.44 0.49
C ARG A 808 -1.77 36.33 1.41
N ALA A 809 -2.58 35.33 1.70
CA ALA A 809 -2.32 34.40 2.83
C ALA A 809 -2.36 32.93 2.47
N SER A 810 -2.41 32.51 1.19
CA SER A 810 -2.64 31.11 0.85
C SER A 810 -1.63 30.52 -0.14
N THR A 811 -1.62 29.19 -0.23
CA THR A 811 -0.81 28.41 -1.18
C THR A 811 -1.42 28.39 -2.55
N PRO A 812 -0.62 28.07 -3.58
CA PRO A 812 -1.15 27.76 -4.91
C PRO A 812 -2.21 26.66 -4.87
N TYR A 813 -2.01 25.63 -4.06
CA TYR A 813 -2.99 24.53 -3.90
C TYR A 813 -4.37 25.03 -3.44
N ASN A 814 -4.42 25.82 -2.38
CA ASN A 814 -5.69 26.35 -1.85
C ASN A 814 -6.32 27.38 -2.79
N ARG A 815 -5.51 28.23 -3.45
CA ARG A 815 -6.02 29.13 -4.50
C ARG A 815 -6.66 28.36 -5.63
N GLY A 816 -6.04 27.26 -6.07
CA GLY A 816 -6.61 26.35 -7.07
C GLY A 816 -7.94 25.77 -6.66
N ALA A 817 -8.09 25.37 -5.37
CA ALA A 817 -9.34 24.86 -4.84
C ALA A 817 -10.46 25.91 -4.88
N LEU A 818 -10.19 27.15 -4.48
CA LEU A 818 -11.16 28.24 -4.56
C LEU A 818 -11.57 28.50 -6.02
N HIS A 819 -10.61 28.66 -6.92
CA HIS A 819 -10.89 28.92 -8.32
C HIS A 819 -11.71 27.80 -8.97
N ARG A 820 -11.48 26.53 -8.60
CA ARG A 820 -12.29 25.40 -9.06
C ARG A 820 -13.76 25.56 -8.62
N VAL A 821 -13.98 25.85 -7.34
CA VAL A 821 -15.36 26.02 -6.83
C VAL A 821 -16.05 27.21 -7.48
N LEU A 822 -15.34 28.31 -7.72
CA LEU A 822 -15.87 29.47 -8.45
C LEU A 822 -16.22 29.13 -9.90
N MET A 823 -15.40 28.31 -10.58
CA MET A 823 -15.74 27.78 -11.91
C MET A 823 -17.06 27.03 -11.87
N ASP A 824 -17.24 26.14 -10.87
CA ASP A 824 -18.47 25.35 -10.71
C ASP A 824 -19.70 26.27 -10.42
N CYS A 825 -19.52 27.33 -9.61
CA CYS A 825 -20.56 28.33 -9.35
C CYS A 825 -20.99 29.06 -10.63
N HIS A 826 -20.06 29.54 -11.42
CA HIS A 826 -20.34 30.23 -12.68
C HIS A 826 -20.97 29.28 -13.70
N MET A 827 -20.58 28.02 -13.74
CA MET A 827 -21.26 27.02 -14.58
C MET A 827 -22.72 26.83 -14.19
N ARG A 828 -23.02 26.73 -12.89
CA ARG A 828 -24.42 26.63 -12.39
C ARG A 828 -25.26 27.85 -12.71
N LEU A 829 -24.66 29.03 -12.78
CA LEU A 829 -25.30 30.29 -13.15
C LEU A 829 -25.35 30.57 -14.67
N ALA A 830 -24.93 29.62 -15.49
CA ALA A 830 -24.84 29.74 -16.95
C ALA A 830 -23.97 30.91 -17.42
N GLN A 831 -22.85 31.13 -16.73
CA GLN A 831 -21.84 32.15 -17.01
C GLN A 831 -20.53 31.47 -17.46
N PRO A 832 -20.49 30.89 -18.69
CA PRO A 832 -19.36 30.06 -19.09
C PRO A 832 -18.05 30.84 -19.35
N ALA A 833 -18.09 32.12 -19.64
CA ALA A 833 -16.89 32.93 -19.85
C ALA A 833 -16.12 33.11 -18.53
N GLU A 834 -16.83 33.44 -17.45
CA GLU A 834 -16.29 33.55 -16.09
C GLU A 834 -15.81 32.19 -15.58
N ALA A 835 -16.58 31.13 -15.87
CA ALA A 835 -16.17 29.76 -15.51
C ALA A 835 -14.85 29.37 -16.17
N VAL A 836 -14.63 29.70 -17.44
CA VAL A 836 -13.35 29.48 -18.14
C VAL A 836 -12.23 30.25 -17.46
N THR A 837 -12.45 31.51 -17.12
CA THR A 837 -11.42 32.34 -16.45
C THR A 837 -10.95 31.70 -15.13
N HIS A 838 -11.90 31.27 -14.30
CA HIS A 838 -11.59 30.60 -13.03
C HIS A 838 -11.01 29.18 -13.23
N GLY A 839 -11.45 28.44 -14.23
CA GLY A 839 -10.92 27.13 -14.58
C GLY A 839 -9.44 27.20 -15.00
N GLU A 840 -9.08 28.16 -15.86
CA GLU A 840 -7.68 28.38 -16.27
C GLU A 840 -6.80 28.79 -15.08
N ALA A 841 -7.29 29.66 -14.19
CA ALA A 841 -6.59 30.05 -12.97
C ALA A 841 -6.41 28.84 -12.01
N ALA A 842 -7.43 28.01 -11.84
CA ALA A 842 -7.34 26.80 -11.02
C ALA A 842 -6.30 25.82 -11.57
N ARG A 843 -6.29 25.60 -12.88
CA ARG A 843 -5.30 24.75 -13.56
C ARG A 843 -3.88 25.26 -13.32
N ALA A 844 -3.63 26.55 -13.52
CA ALA A 844 -2.32 27.14 -13.30
C ALA A 844 -1.83 26.93 -11.86
N CYS A 845 -2.70 27.17 -10.88
CA CYS A 845 -2.40 26.97 -9.46
C CYS A 845 -2.08 25.52 -9.11
N TYR A 846 -2.82 24.55 -9.65
CA TYR A 846 -2.56 23.14 -9.40
C TYR A 846 -1.31 22.62 -10.11
N ALA A 847 -0.99 23.13 -11.28
CA ALA A 847 0.26 22.85 -11.98
C ALA A 847 1.47 23.39 -11.17
N GLU A 848 1.38 24.62 -10.65
CA GLU A 848 2.39 25.25 -9.78
C GLU A 848 2.62 24.42 -8.49
N SER A 849 1.54 23.97 -7.86
CA SER A 849 1.61 23.18 -6.62
C SER A 849 1.96 21.70 -6.82
N GLY A 850 2.08 21.22 -8.06
CA GLY A 850 2.34 19.82 -8.36
C GLY A 850 1.22 18.87 -7.88
N ALA A 851 -0.05 19.29 -8.03
CA ALA A 851 -1.23 18.54 -7.62
C ALA A 851 -1.99 17.93 -8.82
N PRO A 852 -1.45 16.90 -9.49
CA PRO A 852 -1.98 16.39 -10.75
C PRO A 852 -3.39 15.81 -10.63
N THR A 853 -3.78 15.27 -9.49
CA THR A 853 -5.15 14.75 -9.26
C THR A 853 -6.18 15.88 -9.34
N ASN A 854 -5.88 17.04 -8.75
CA ASN A 854 -6.77 18.19 -8.79
C ASN A 854 -6.75 18.85 -10.17
N GLU A 855 -5.60 18.88 -10.84
CA GLU A 855 -5.47 19.38 -12.20
C GLU A 855 -6.36 18.59 -13.17
N VAL A 856 -6.38 17.26 -13.06
CA VAL A 856 -7.26 16.38 -13.85
C VAL A 856 -8.73 16.76 -13.68
N ARG A 857 -9.18 16.96 -12.45
CA ARG A 857 -10.58 17.33 -12.17
C ARG A 857 -10.95 18.70 -12.74
N VAL A 858 -10.05 19.66 -12.64
CA VAL A 858 -10.23 20.99 -13.23
C VAL A 858 -10.29 20.91 -14.76
N LEU A 859 -9.42 20.14 -15.39
CA LEU A 859 -9.40 20.00 -16.85
C LEU A 859 -10.72 19.41 -17.39
N ALA A 860 -11.36 18.51 -16.65
CA ALA A 860 -12.68 18.01 -17.03
C ALA A 860 -13.74 19.13 -16.96
N GLY A 861 -13.82 19.86 -15.85
CA GLY A 861 -14.75 20.98 -15.69
C GLY A 861 -14.48 22.13 -16.67
N LEU A 862 -13.21 22.38 -16.96
CA LEU A 862 -12.78 23.39 -17.93
C LEU A 862 -13.19 23.00 -19.36
N ALA A 863 -13.15 21.73 -19.73
CA ALA A 863 -13.68 21.26 -21.01
C ALA A 863 -15.20 21.50 -21.12
N ASP A 864 -15.94 21.31 -20.03
CA ASP A 864 -17.37 21.61 -19.99
C ASP A 864 -17.63 23.13 -20.12
N ALA A 865 -16.81 23.93 -19.44
CA ALA A 865 -16.89 25.39 -19.52
C ALA A 865 -16.57 25.91 -20.95
N TYR A 866 -15.54 25.36 -21.61
CA TYR A 866 -15.24 25.72 -23.02
C TYR A 866 -16.36 25.32 -23.98
N ALA A 867 -16.94 24.11 -23.80
CA ALA A 867 -18.07 23.69 -24.61
C ALA A 867 -19.28 24.62 -24.44
N ALA A 868 -19.62 24.98 -23.20
CA ALA A 868 -20.68 25.93 -22.91
C ALA A 868 -20.40 27.35 -23.42
N ALA A 869 -19.12 27.73 -23.50
CA ALA A 869 -18.68 29.01 -24.10
C ALA A 869 -18.60 29.00 -25.63
N GLY A 870 -18.88 27.85 -26.27
CA GLY A 870 -18.76 27.73 -27.73
C GLY A 870 -17.33 27.73 -28.26
N ARG A 871 -16.36 27.21 -27.47
CA ARG A 871 -14.91 27.18 -27.78
C ARG A 871 -14.42 25.72 -28.03
N PRO A 872 -14.81 25.09 -29.15
CA PRO A 872 -14.55 23.64 -29.36
C PRO A 872 -13.06 23.26 -29.47
N GLU A 873 -12.21 24.17 -29.97
CA GLU A 873 -10.77 23.91 -30.07
C GLU A 873 -10.12 23.86 -28.68
N ASP A 874 -10.54 24.75 -27.78
CA ASP A 874 -10.05 24.79 -26.41
C ASP A 874 -10.60 23.61 -25.59
N GLU A 875 -11.85 23.24 -25.82
CA GLU A 875 -12.45 22.02 -25.27
C GLU A 875 -11.58 20.78 -25.62
N LEU A 876 -11.28 20.62 -26.91
CA LEU A 876 -10.49 19.50 -27.39
C LEU A 876 -9.08 19.49 -26.78
N ARG A 877 -8.48 20.68 -26.62
CA ARG A 877 -7.18 20.83 -25.95
C ARG A 877 -7.27 20.42 -24.49
N ALA A 878 -8.27 20.91 -23.75
CA ALA A 878 -8.47 20.56 -22.34
C ALA A 878 -8.69 19.06 -22.13
N LEU A 879 -9.45 18.39 -22.99
CA LEU A 879 -9.67 16.94 -22.94
C LEU A 879 -8.38 16.14 -23.23
N ARG A 880 -7.52 16.60 -24.15
CA ARG A 880 -6.21 15.98 -24.42
C ARG A 880 -5.25 16.19 -23.25
N ASP A 881 -5.22 17.39 -22.70
CA ASP A 881 -4.42 17.71 -21.52
C ASP A 881 -4.86 16.91 -20.31
N PHE A 882 -6.20 16.69 -20.15
CA PHE A 882 -6.76 15.79 -19.15
C PHE A 882 -6.19 14.37 -19.30
N ALA A 883 -6.26 13.79 -20.49
CA ALA A 883 -5.75 12.44 -20.73
C ALA A 883 -4.26 12.34 -20.38
N ALA A 884 -3.45 13.30 -20.84
CA ALA A 884 -2.03 13.36 -20.57
C ALA A 884 -1.70 13.55 -19.07
N CYS A 885 -2.52 14.33 -18.35
CA CYS A 885 -2.35 14.54 -16.92
C CYS A 885 -2.79 13.31 -16.13
N TYR A 886 -3.92 12.71 -16.51
CA TYR A 886 -4.44 11.49 -15.89
C TYR A 886 -3.44 10.34 -15.96
N ASP A 887 -2.74 10.19 -17.10
CA ASP A 887 -1.72 9.15 -17.27
C ASP A 887 -0.51 9.34 -16.33
N ARG A 888 -0.28 10.56 -15.85
CA ARG A 888 0.78 10.88 -14.88
C ARG A 888 0.37 10.66 -13.42
N LEU A 889 -0.92 10.39 -13.15
CA LEU A 889 -1.40 10.19 -11.78
C LEU A 889 -0.75 8.97 -11.13
N ARG A 890 -0.15 9.18 -9.97
CA ARG A 890 0.42 8.12 -9.13
C ARG A 890 -0.66 7.31 -8.41
N GLN A 891 -1.76 7.97 -8.05
CA GLN A 891 -2.97 7.35 -7.47
C GLN A 891 -4.18 7.86 -8.22
N ARG A 892 -5.16 6.99 -8.46
CA ARG A 892 -6.39 7.29 -9.21
C ARG A 892 -7.58 6.97 -8.35
N GLU A 893 -8.34 7.99 -7.95
CA GLU A 893 -9.58 7.80 -7.21
C GLU A 893 -10.68 7.24 -8.15
N PRO A 894 -11.71 6.56 -7.62
CA PRO A 894 -12.80 6.04 -8.45
C PRO A 894 -13.51 7.11 -9.30
N GLU A 895 -13.61 8.32 -8.77
CA GLU A 895 -14.19 9.48 -9.45
C GLU A 895 -13.34 9.92 -10.65
N ASP A 896 -12.01 9.91 -10.51
CA ASP A 896 -11.09 10.25 -11.60
C ASP A 896 -11.20 9.27 -12.76
N ARG A 897 -11.51 7.99 -12.49
CA ARG A 897 -11.76 6.97 -13.52
C ARG A 897 -13.06 7.19 -14.27
N LYS A 898 -14.12 7.58 -13.55
CA LYS A 898 -15.41 7.95 -14.19
C LYS A 898 -15.20 9.12 -15.14
N LEU A 899 -14.49 10.15 -14.67
CA LEU A 899 -14.11 11.30 -15.49
C LEU A 899 -13.29 10.89 -16.71
N TYR A 900 -12.31 10.01 -16.53
CA TYR A 900 -11.49 9.51 -17.64
C TYR A 900 -12.30 8.78 -18.70
N THR A 901 -13.25 7.93 -18.27
CA THR A 901 -14.14 7.22 -19.19
C THR A 901 -15.02 8.18 -19.96
N ALA A 902 -15.59 9.17 -19.28
CA ALA A 902 -16.41 10.22 -19.91
C ALA A 902 -15.61 11.05 -20.92
N VAL A 903 -14.41 11.47 -20.54
CA VAL A 903 -13.49 12.23 -21.41
C VAL A 903 -13.08 11.42 -22.64
N LYS A 904 -12.75 10.14 -22.49
CA LYS A 904 -12.45 9.27 -23.65
C LYS A 904 -13.62 9.13 -24.62
N THR A 905 -14.81 8.93 -24.08
CA THR A 905 -16.02 8.86 -24.90
C THR A 905 -16.24 10.16 -25.67
N ARG A 906 -16.00 11.30 -25.02
CA ARG A 906 -16.16 12.64 -25.62
C ARG A 906 -15.07 12.94 -26.66
N LEU A 907 -13.81 12.57 -26.41
CA LEU A 907 -12.73 12.65 -27.40
C LEU A 907 -13.06 11.83 -28.66
N ALA A 908 -13.54 10.59 -28.49
CA ALA A 908 -13.95 9.77 -29.62
C ALA A 908 -15.13 10.40 -30.40
N ALA A 909 -16.08 11.04 -29.72
CA ALA A 909 -17.19 11.73 -30.37
C ALA A 909 -16.74 12.97 -31.13
N LEU A 910 -15.68 13.64 -30.70
CA LEU A 910 -15.07 14.79 -31.37
C LEU A 910 -14.06 14.41 -32.47
N GLY A 911 -13.89 13.09 -32.72
CA GLY A 911 -13.01 12.58 -33.78
C GLY A 911 -11.50 12.68 -33.46
N ALA A 912 -11.13 12.71 -32.17
CA ALA A 912 -9.77 12.90 -31.73
C ALA A 912 -9.20 11.67 -30.99
#